data_8e6b6d260378d792eb7724b3dfe97200
#
_entry.id   8e6b6d260378d792eb7724b3dfe97200
#
_cell.length_a   1.000
_cell.length_b   1.000
_cell.length_c   1.000
_cell.angle_alpha   90.00
_cell.angle_beta   90.00
_cell.angle_gamma   90.00
#
_symmetry.space_group_name_H-M   'P 1'
#
loop_
_entity.id
_entity.type
_entity.pdbx_description
1 polymer ?
#
loop_
_entity_poly.entity_id
_entity_poly.type
_entity_poly.pdbx_seq_one_letter_code
_entity_poly.pdbx_strand_id
1 'polypeptide(L)'
;MADNEKTAEGEQSYGASDITVLEGLEAVRKRPGMYIGSTGERGLHHLVYEVVDNSVDEALAGYADHIEVTIQADGGIKVVDNGRGIPVDEHPTEHKPTVEVVMTILHAGGKFGGGGYAVSGGLHGVGISVVNALSTRVNTEIRRQGYVWRMSFANGGTPITPLERGEKTDETGTTQVFYPDPEIFETVEFDFETLRQRFQQMAFLNKGLRISLTDEREFATDEGDEIAGGEEASDKKTKGHRTVTYCYEHGLRDYVEYLDSAKKSDTINNEIIDFEAENDEGTMSVEIAMQWTTAYSSSVHTFANTINTTEGGMHEEGFRTALTSLVNRYGRDKGIIRDKDDNLTGDDVREGLTAVISIKLTEPQFEGQTKTKLGNTEARTFVAQQVYSKLTDWFDAHPADAKAIIAKGQAAQAARVAARKAREATRRKGVLESASMPGKLRDCSSRTPSECEIFIVEGDSAGGSAVGGRDPERQAILPIRGKILNVEKARLDRALSSDTIRSLITAFGTGIGEDFDISKLRYGKIVIMADADVDGQHIATLLLTLLFRYMRPLIEGGHTFIAMPPLYRIKWTNAEHEFAYSDKERDELLAAGAAANRRLPKEGGIQRYKGLGEMNDHELWETTMDPEHRILKQVTLDEAADADETFTILMGDDVDRRRTFIQRNATDVRFLDI
;
A
#
# COMPACT_ATOMS: atom_id res chain seq x y z
N MET A 1 40.33 -37.94 46.34
CA MET A 1 38.91 -37.77 46.59
C MET A 1 38.74 -36.31 46.94
N ALA A 2 38.28 -35.55 45.97
CA ALA A 2 37.83 -34.19 46.13
C ALA A 2 36.73 -34.00 45.09
N ASP A 3 35.50 -33.95 45.56
CA ASP A 3 34.29 -33.79 44.79
C ASP A 3 34.27 -32.41 44.15
N ASN A 4 34.08 -32.37 42.84
CA ASN A 4 33.79 -31.19 42.06
C ASN A 4 32.26 -31.10 41.88
N GLU A 5 31.60 -30.43 42.81
CA GLU A 5 30.23 -29.93 42.59
C GLU A 5 30.28 -28.76 41.58
N LYS A 6 29.91 -29.05 40.35
CA LYS A 6 29.48 -28.04 39.39
C LYS A 6 28.07 -27.62 39.77
N THR A 7 27.94 -26.42 40.29
CA THR A 7 26.69 -25.69 40.43
C THR A 7 26.04 -25.53 39.04
N ALA A 8 24.91 -26.18 38.83
CA ALA A 8 24.04 -25.95 37.71
C ALA A 8 23.46 -24.53 37.81
N GLU A 9 23.75 -23.67 36.84
CA GLU A 9 23.07 -22.40 36.65
C GLU A 9 21.57 -22.69 36.39
N GLY A 10 20.72 -21.98 37.14
CA GLY A 10 19.30 -22.26 37.22
C GLY A 10 18.60 -22.11 35.86
N GLU A 11 18.00 -23.19 35.40
CA GLU A 11 16.89 -23.14 34.42
C GLU A 11 15.78 -22.27 35.03
N GLN A 12 15.51 -21.12 34.41
CA GLN A 12 14.30 -20.36 34.70
C GLN A 12 13.11 -21.26 34.35
N SER A 13 12.46 -21.83 35.35
CA SER A 13 11.29 -22.66 35.12
C SER A 13 10.13 -21.79 34.71
N TYR A 14 9.66 -21.97 33.47
CA TYR A 14 8.42 -21.37 32.98
C TYR A 14 7.25 -21.92 33.82
N GLY A 15 6.62 -21.06 34.60
CA GLY A 15 5.56 -21.42 35.55
C GLY A 15 4.30 -20.59 35.36
N ALA A 16 3.27 -20.90 36.11
CA ALA A 16 1.97 -20.18 36.05
C ALA A 16 2.11 -18.68 36.39
N SER A 17 3.12 -18.29 37.18
CA SER A 17 3.46 -16.89 37.48
C SER A 17 3.96 -16.09 36.30
N ASP A 18 4.44 -16.77 35.25
CA ASP A 18 4.99 -16.12 34.05
C ASP A 18 3.91 -15.84 32.99
N ILE A 19 2.67 -16.32 33.23
CA ILE A 19 1.50 -16.04 32.41
C ILE A 19 0.81 -14.81 32.96
N THR A 20 0.99 -13.68 32.27
CA THR A 20 0.29 -12.42 32.56
C THR A 20 -0.99 -12.31 31.75
N VAL A 21 -2.12 -12.11 32.41
CA VAL A 21 -3.38 -11.77 31.74
C VAL A 21 -3.48 -10.26 31.63
N LEU A 22 -3.65 -9.76 30.41
CA LEU A 22 -3.89 -8.35 30.14
C LEU A 22 -5.39 -8.16 29.90
N GLU A 23 -6.02 -7.22 30.58
CA GLU A 23 -7.43 -6.93 30.46
C GLU A 23 -7.66 -5.54 29.85
N GLY A 24 -8.74 -5.41 29.06
CA GLY A 24 -9.21 -4.13 28.52
C GLY A 24 -8.18 -3.39 27.67
N LEU A 25 -8.14 -2.07 27.83
CA LEU A 25 -7.29 -1.16 27.03
C LEU A 25 -5.79 -1.30 27.33
N GLU A 26 -5.40 -1.89 28.46
CA GLU A 26 -3.98 -2.15 28.77
C GLU A 26 -3.35 -3.15 27.78
N ALA A 27 -4.13 -4.12 27.30
CA ALA A 27 -3.68 -5.06 26.29
C ALA A 27 -3.32 -4.35 24.97
N VAL A 28 -4.10 -3.35 24.58
CA VAL A 28 -3.87 -2.52 23.38
C VAL A 28 -2.57 -1.74 23.52
N ARG A 29 -2.37 -1.06 24.66
CA ARG A 29 -1.15 -0.26 24.92
C ARG A 29 0.12 -1.09 24.94
N LYS A 30 0.08 -2.29 25.49
CA LYS A 30 1.25 -3.19 25.54
C LYS A 30 1.59 -3.83 24.19
N ARG A 31 0.60 -4.03 23.31
CA ARG A 31 0.79 -4.66 21.99
C ARG A 31 0.02 -3.93 20.91
N PRO A 32 0.30 -2.64 20.65
CA PRO A 32 -0.45 -1.83 19.68
C PRO A 32 -0.41 -2.42 18.27
N GLY A 33 0.72 -3.00 17.86
CA GLY A 33 0.87 -3.62 16.54
C GLY A 33 -0.15 -4.75 16.23
N MET A 34 -0.74 -5.39 17.25
CA MET A 34 -1.81 -6.37 17.03
C MET A 34 -3.12 -5.74 16.55
N TYR A 35 -3.34 -4.45 16.83
CA TYR A 35 -4.58 -3.73 16.53
C TYR A 35 -4.44 -2.75 15.36
N ILE A 36 -3.28 -2.09 15.23
CA ILE A 36 -3.02 -1.06 14.21
C ILE A 36 -1.87 -1.43 13.26
N GLY A 37 -1.34 -2.65 13.34
CA GLY A 37 -0.31 -3.19 12.47
C GLY A 37 1.11 -2.73 12.77
N SER A 38 1.34 -1.46 13.14
CA SER A 38 2.66 -0.92 13.51
C SER A 38 2.51 0.28 14.44
N THR A 39 3.62 0.76 15.02
CA THR A 39 3.72 2.01 15.80
C THR A 39 4.39 3.15 15.03
N GLY A 40 4.79 2.89 13.78
CA GLY A 40 5.30 3.91 12.87
C GLY A 40 4.19 4.74 12.22
N GLU A 41 4.54 5.50 11.20
CA GLU A 41 3.66 6.42 10.47
C GLU A 41 2.35 5.76 10.00
N ARG A 42 2.42 4.55 9.46
CA ARG A 42 1.24 3.78 9.01
C ARG A 42 0.24 3.52 10.14
N GLY A 43 0.71 3.06 11.30
CA GLY A 43 -0.15 2.82 12.46
C GLY A 43 -0.72 4.11 13.03
N LEU A 44 0.02 5.23 12.94
CA LEU A 44 -0.47 6.54 13.31
C LEU A 44 -1.68 6.96 12.46
N HIS A 45 -1.56 6.87 11.13
CA HIS A 45 -2.65 7.21 10.21
C HIS A 45 -3.85 6.26 10.37
N HIS A 46 -3.61 5.00 10.75
CA HIS A 46 -4.69 4.04 11.01
C HIS A 46 -5.66 4.50 12.11
N LEU A 47 -5.19 5.26 13.11
CA LEU A 47 -6.07 5.86 14.12
C LEU A 47 -7.12 6.80 13.48
N VAL A 48 -6.70 7.58 12.50
CA VAL A 48 -7.61 8.49 11.77
C VAL A 48 -8.63 7.67 10.98
N TYR A 49 -8.18 6.62 10.31
CA TYR A 49 -9.06 5.74 9.52
C TYR A 49 -10.13 5.08 10.40
N GLU A 50 -9.79 4.59 11.59
CA GLU A 50 -10.76 3.98 12.50
C GLU A 50 -11.86 4.96 12.96
N VAL A 51 -11.52 6.24 13.14
CA VAL A 51 -12.52 7.26 13.50
C VAL A 51 -13.38 7.62 12.28
N VAL A 52 -12.77 7.83 11.12
CA VAL A 52 -13.48 8.19 9.88
C VAL A 52 -14.37 7.05 9.40
N ASP A 53 -13.93 5.80 9.50
CA ASP A 53 -14.72 4.62 9.14
C ASP A 53 -16.02 4.53 9.94
N ASN A 54 -16.04 4.97 11.20
CA ASN A 54 -17.28 5.04 11.97
C ASN A 54 -18.26 6.09 11.40
N SER A 55 -17.75 7.22 10.91
CA SER A 55 -18.54 8.25 10.23
C SER A 55 -19.02 7.78 8.85
N VAL A 56 -18.18 7.02 8.11
CA VAL A 56 -18.57 6.37 6.84
C VAL A 56 -19.64 5.30 7.06
N ASP A 57 -19.60 4.56 8.17
CA ASP A 57 -20.67 3.59 8.51
C ASP A 57 -22.04 4.29 8.74
N GLU A 58 -22.05 5.51 9.32
CA GLU A 58 -23.24 6.35 9.37
C GLU A 58 -23.73 6.76 7.97
N ALA A 59 -22.80 7.06 7.06
CA ALA A 59 -23.14 7.38 5.67
C ALA A 59 -23.69 6.16 4.91
N LEU A 60 -23.08 4.99 5.06
CA LEU A 60 -23.56 3.73 4.49
C LEU A 60 -24.96 3.35 5.00
N ALA A 61 -25.26 3.70 6.25
CA ALA A 61 -26.59 3.53 6.83
C ALA A 61 -27.59 4.63 6.42
N GLY A 62 -27.16 5.63 5.61
CA GLY A 62 -28.00 6.71 5.09
C GLY A 62 -28.29 7.84 6.07
N TYR A 63 -27.48 7.98 7.13
CA TYR A 63 -27.69 8.99 8.17
C TYR A 63 -26.67 10.13 8.13
N ALA A 64 -25.55 9.98 7.44
CA ALA A 64 -24.57 11.03 7.25
C ALA A 64 -24.31 11.26 5.75
N ASP A 65 -24.03 12.51 5.39
CA ASP A 65 -23.62 12.89 4.04
C ASP A 65 -22.40 13.82 4.04
N HIS A 66 -21.90 14.21 5.22
CA HIS A 66 -20.77 15.08 5.38
C HIS A 66 -19.84 14.65 6.52
N ILE A 67 -18.54 14.55 6.20
CA ILE A 67 -17.46 14.25 7.14
C ILE A 67 -16.39 15.34 6.99
N GLU A 68 -16.00 15.96 8.13
CA GLU A 68 -14.92 16.94 8.18
C GLU A 68 -13.77 16.39 9.02
N VAL A 69 -12.57 16.36 8.47
CA VAL A 69 -11.34 15.99 9.17
C VAL A 69 -10.41 17.19 9.24
N THR A 70 -9.86 17.46 10.41
CA THR A 70 -8.92 18.57 10.62
C THR A 70 -7.67 18.07 11.32
N ILE A 71 -6.51 18.29 10.71
CA ILE A 71 -5.22 18.22 11.39
C ILE A 71 -5.05 19.54 12.11
N GLN A 72 -5.14 19.52 13.43
CA GLN A 72 -5.11 20.73 14.23
C GLN A 72 -3.68 21.26 14.39
N ALA A 73 -3.54 22.57 14.61
CA ALA A 73 -2.24 23.21 14.79
C ALA A 73 -1.43 22.65 15.99
N ASP A 74 -2.12 22.10 16.98
CA ASP A 74 -1.52 21.50 18.20
C ASP A 74 -1.20 19.99 18.05
N GLY A 75 -1.33 19.42 16.83
CA GLY A 75 -1.04 18.03 16.52
C GLY A 75 -2.19 17.06 16.78
N GLY A 76 -3.37 17.54 17.19
CA GLY A 76 -4.57 16.73 17.33
C GLY A 76 -5.26 16.48 15.98
N ILE A 77 -6.07 15.42 15.92
CA ILE A 77 -7.01 15.17 14.82
C ILE A 77 -8.43 15.39 15.33
N LYS A 78 -9.18 16.19 14.56
CA LYS A 78 -10.61 16.40 14.77
C LYS A 78 -11.39 15.80 13.62
N VAL A 79 -12.35 14.93 13.93
CA VAL A 79 -13.29 14.33 12.96
C VAL A 79 -14.72 14.73 13.36
N VAL A 80 -15.48 15.24 12.42
CA VAL A 80 -16.88 15.66 12.60
C VAL A 80 -17.74 14.96 11.56
N ASP A 81 -18.84 14.37 11.98
CA ASP A 81 -19.89 13.89 11.10
C ASP A 81 -21.26 14.48 11.46
N ASN A 82 -22.20 14.39 10.53
CA ASN A 82 -23.59 14.79 10.71
C ASN A 82 -24.53 13.57 10.81
N GLY A 83 -24.01 12.42 11.27
CA GLY A 83 -24.78 11.19 11.49
C GLY A 83 -25.75 11.27 12.69
N ARG A 84 -26.18 10.10 13.17
CA ARG A 84 -27.13 10.02 14.32
C ARG A 84 -26.52 10.42 15.66
N GLY A 85 -25.20 10.44 15.77
CA GLY A 85 -24.46 10.57 17.01
C GLY A 85 -24.42 9.27 17.83
N ILE A 86 -23.33 9.06 18.58
CA ILE A 86 -23.19 7.92 19.49
C ILE A 86 -24.32 7.92 20.52
N PRO A 87 -24.93 6.76 20.87
CA PRO A 87 -25.96 6.70 21.91
C PRO A 87 -25.46 7.24 23.26
N VAL A 88 -26.26 8.06 23.90
CA VAL A 88 -25.95 8.72 25.19
C VAL A 88 -26.67 8.10 26.38
N ASP A 89 -27.62 7.20 26.11
CA ASP A 89 -28.41 6.50 27.14
C ASP A 89 -27.50 5.53 27.91
N GLU A 90 -27.99 5.11 29.10
CA GLU A 90 -27.33 4.10 29.90
C GLU A 90 -27.34 2.73 29.19
N HIS A 91 -26.20 2.07 29.11
CA HIS A 91 -26.07 0.75 28.53
C HIS A 91 -26.75 -0.30 29.43
N PRO A 92 -27.65 -1.17 28.91
CA PRO A 92 -28.51 -2.02 29.72
C PRO A 92 -27.79 -3.05 30.58
N THR A 93 -26.56 -3.47 30.20
CA THR A 93 -25.78 -4.48 30.96
C THR A 93 -24.63 -3.87 31.73
N GLU A 94 -23.99 -2.81 31.22
CA GLU A 94 -22.81 -2.19 31.81
C GLU A 94 -23.16 -1.10 32.84
N HIS A 95 -24.40 -0.60 32.83
CA HIS A 95 -24.90 0.45 33.73
C HIS A 95 -24.03 1.72 33.72
N LYS A 96 -23.49 2.03 32.53
CA LYS A 96 -22.68 3.20 32.23
C LYS A 96 -23.25 3.90 30.99
N PRO A 97 -22.94 5.19 30.75
CA PRO A 97 -23.28 5.84 29.50
C PRO A 97 -22.76 5.01 28.31
N THR A 98 -23.57 4.78 27.27
CA THR A 98 -23.18 3.95 26.13
C THR A 98 -21.92 4.46 25.45
N VAL A 99 -21.71 5.78 25.39
CA VAL A 99 -20.48 6.38 24.88
C VAL A 99 -19.26 5.94 25.68
N GLU A 100 -19.33 5.85 27.01
CA GLU A 100 -18.23 5.35 27.85
C GLU A 100 -17.93 3.88 27.52
N VAL A 101 -18.98 3.06 27.37
CA VAL A 101 -18.83 1.64 27.03
C VAL A 101 -18.11 1.47 25.69
N VAL A 102 -18.56 2.19 24.65
CA VAL A 102 -17.96 2.14 23.30
C VAL A 102 -16.51 2.60 23.31
N MET A 103 -16.18 3.61 24.13
CA MET A 103 -14.83 4.17 24.19
C MET A 103 -13.85 3.37 25.05
N THR A 104 -14.33 2.54 25.99
CA THR A 104 -13.44 1.91 27.00
C THR A 104 -13.49 0.39 27.02
N ILE A 105 -14.47 -0.25 26.39
CA ILE A 105 -14.61 -1.70 26.36
C ILE A 105 -14.33 -2.21 24.96
N LEU A 106 -13.39 -3.17 24.85
CA LEU A 106 -13.11 -3.85 23.59
C LEU A 106 -14.30 -4.76 23.22
N HIS A 107 -14.57 -4.88 21.93
CA HIS A 107 -15.69 -5.66 21.39
C HIS A 107 -17.07 -5.16 21.85
N ALA A 108 -17.17 -3.86 22.08
CA ALA A 108 -18.45 -3.19 22.35
C ALA A 108 -18.82 -2.31 21.15
N GLY A 109 -19.99 -2.51 20.57
CA GLY A 109 -20.46 -1.70 19.45
C GLY A 109 -21.78 -2.16 18.87
N GLY A 110 -22.52 -1.25 18.22
CA GLY A 110 -23.82 -1.50 17.59
C GLY A 110 -23.76 -2.32 16.30
N LYS A 111 -22.58 -2.83 15.95
CA LYS A 111 -22.31 -3.61 14.72
C LYS A 111 -22.43 -5.13 14.95
N PHE A 112 -22.58 -5.57 16.19
CA PHE A 112 -22.83 -6.97 16.54
C PHE A 112 -24.34 -7.23 16.64
N GLY A 113 -24.92 -7.96 15.70
CA GLY A 113 -26.29 -8.44 15.81
C GLY A 113 -27.36 -7.71 14.99
N GLY A 114 -27.01 -7.01 13.92
CA GLY A 114 -27.95 -6.62 12.85
C GLY A 114 -28.94 -5.48 13.15
N GLY A 115 -28.90 -4.86 14.33
CA GLY A 115 -29.90 -3.86 14.71
C GLY A 115 -29.60 -2.41 14.33
N GLY A 116 -28.36 -2.07 14.03
CA GLY A 116 -27.94 -0.67 13.81
C GLY A 116 -27.35 -0.40 12.44
N TYR A 117 -26.66 -1.36 11.84
CA TYR A 117 -25.98 -1.25 10.56
C TYR A 117 -26.13 -2.55 9.77
N ALA A 118 -26.72 -2.48 8.58
CA ALA A 118 -26.83 -3.64 7.69
C ALA A 118 -25.48 -3.99 7.05
N VAL A 119 -24.68 -2.96 6.76
CA VAL A 119 -23.32 -3.06 6.21
C VAL A 119 -22.40 -2.17 7.04
N SER A 120 -21.22 -2.62 7.36
CA SER A 120 -20.22 -1.86 8.12
C SER A 120 -18.82 -2.28 7.73
N GLY A 121 -17.89 -1.32 7.65
CA GLY A 121 -16.44 -1.55 7.53
C GLY A 121 -15.81 -1.98 8.86
N GLY A 122 -16.33 -1.50 9.98
CA GLY A 122 -15.88 -1.83 11.32
C GLY A 122 -16.45 -3.16 11.84
N LEU A 123 -15.69 -4.26 11.74
CA LEU A 123 -16.16 -5.61 12.06
C LEU A 123 -15.97 -6.02 13.51
N HIS A 124 -14.97 -5.47 14.20
CA HIS A 124 -14.52 -6.01 15.48
C HIS A 124 -15.02 -5.23 16.70
N GLY A 125 -15.64 -4.06 16.49
CA GLY A 125 -16.12 -3.20 17.58
C GLY A 125 -14.98 -2.73 18.51
N VAL A 126 -13.76 -2.57 17.98
CA VAL A 126 -12.58 -2.17 18.76
C VAL A 126 -11.96 -0.86 18.30
N GLY A 127 -12.25 -0.37 17.09
CA GLY A 127 -11.53 0.75 16.47
C GLY A 127 -11.45 1.98 17.36
N ILE A 128 -12.58 2.51 17.82
CA ILE A 128 -12.59 3.74 18.62
C ILE A 128 -12.01 3.53 20.04
N SER A 129 -12.16 2.36 20.64
CA SER A 129 -11.54 2.04 21.92
C SER A 129 -10.02 1.87 21.78
N VAL A 130 -9.54 1.40 20.63
CA VAL A 130 -8.10 1.36 20.30
C VAL A 130 -7.55 2.78 20.13
N VAL A 131 -8.24 3.66 19.41
CA VAL A 131 -7.86 5.08 19.30
C VAL A 131 -7.75 5.72 20.68
N ASN A 132 -8.74 5.48 21.56
CA ASN A 132 -8.75 5.97 22.92
C ASN A 132 -7.59 5.42 23.76
N ALA A 133 -7.29 4.12 23.63
CA ALA A 133 -6.18 3.47 24.34
C ALA A 133 -4.80 4.01 23.94
N LEU A 134 -4.64 4.36 22.65
CA LEU A 134 -3.36 4.80 22.06
C LEU A 134 -3.22 6.34 22.01
N SER A 135 -4.12 7.05 22.69
CA SER A 135 -4.10 8.52 22.77
C SER A 135 -3.80 9.00 24.19
N THR A 136 -3.13 10.13 24.29
CA THR A 136 -2.94 10.85 25.57
C THR A 136 -4.25 11.49 26.02
N ARG A 137 -5.08 11.91 25.08
CA ARG A 137 -6.36 12.55 25.32
C ARG A 137 -7.33 12.31 24.18
N VAL A 138 -8.61 12.07 24.51
CA VAL A 138 -9.72 12.03 23.55
C VAL A 138 -10.87 12.88 24.10
N ASN A 139 -11.42 13.75 23.25
CA ASN A 139 -12.61 14.53 23.57
C ASN A 139 -13.73 14.11 22.61
N THR A 140 -14.85 13.70 23.16
CA THR A 140 -16.04 13.29 22.41
C THR A 140 -17.16 14.29 22.64
N GLU A 141 -17.68 14.86 21.55
CA GLU A 141 -18.89 15.67 21.56
C GLU A 141 -19.96 14.98 20.69
N ILE A 142 -21.16 14.86 21.20
CA ILE A 142 -22.26 14.16 20.55
C ILE A 142 -23.46 15.10 20.47
N ARG A 143 -24.00 15.30 19.29
CA ARG A 143 -25.25 16.03 19.04
C ARG A 143 -26.35 15.01 18.84
N ARG A 144 -27.15 14.81 19.90
CA ARG A 144 -28.22 13.78 19.92
C ARG A 144 -29.32 14.15 20.91
N GLN A 145 -30.55 13.73 20.64
CA GLN A 145 -31.72 13.92 21.50
C GLN A 145 -32.00 15.41 21.84
N GLY A 146 -31.67 16.33 20.92
CA GLY A 146 -31.90 17.75 21.07
C GLY A 146 -30.88 18.48 21.95
N TYR A 147 -29.76 17.85 22.29
CA TYR A 147 -28.70 18.41 23.13
C TYR A 147 -27.30 18.05 22.62
N VAL A 148 -26.34 18.88 22.97
CA VAL A 148 -24.91 18.56 22.86
C VAL A 148 -24.47 17.85 24.13
N TRP A 149 -23.78 16.74 23.99
CA TRP A 149 -23.25 15.95 25.10
C TRP A 149 -21.73 15.88 24.96
N ARG A 150 -21.00 15.96 26.08
CA ARG A 150 -19.54 15.94 26.08
C ARG A 150 -18.99 14.97 27.10
N MET A 151 -17.91 14.28 26.72
CA MET A 151 -17.17 13.40 27.60
C MET A 151 -15.70 13.39 27.15
N SER A 152 -14.78 13.36 28.12
CA SER A 152 -13.35 13.38 27.85
C SER A 152 -12.64 12.20 28.50
N PHE A 153 -11.59 11.73 27.84
CA PHE A 153 -10.75 10.62 28.24
C PHE A 153 -9.29 11.04 28.22
N ALA A 154 -8.47 10.45 29.08
CA ALA A 154 -7.02 10.67 29.09
C ALA A 154 -6.27 9.41 29.51
N ASN A 155 -4.94 9.47 29.42
CA ASN A 155 -4.04 8.43 29.94
C ASN A 155 -4.39 7.01 29.46
N GLY A 156 -4.59 6.86 28.15
CA GLY A 156 -4.89 5.56 27.56
C GLY A 156 -6.33 5.09 27.79
N GLY A 157 -7.29 6.03 27.77
CA GLY A 157 -8.72 5.72 27.74
C GLY A 157 -9.44 5.81 29.08
N THR A 158 -8.81 6.38 30.11
CA THR A 158 -9.48 6.62 31.38
C THR A 158 -10.46 7.79 31.28
N PRO A 159 -11.76 7.65 31.60
CA PRO A 159 -12.68 8.78 31.66
C PRO A 159 -12.22 9.82 32.70
N ILE A 160 -12.12 11.08 32.27
CA ILE A 160 -11.72 12.21 33.15
C ILE A 160 -12.87 13.17 33.44
N THR A 161 -13.96 13.06 32.67
CA THR A 161 -15.23 13.77 32.94
C THR A 161 -16.38 12.77 32.87
N PRO A 162 -17.46 12.95 33.65
CA PRO A 162 -18.71 12.24 33.38
C PRO A 162 -19.29 12.69 32.02
N LEU A 163 -20.30 12.00 31.51
CA LEU A 163 -21.07 12.45 30.37
C LEU A 163 -21.93 13.67 30.80
N GLU A 164 -21.61 14.83 30.25
CA GLU A 164 -22.28 16.09 30.56
C GLU A 164 -23.22 16.51 29.44
N ARG A 165 -24.45 16.89 29.82
CA ARG A 165 -25.41 17.49 28.89
C ARG A 165 -25.19 19.00 28.85
N GLY A 166 -24.88 19.50 27.66
CA GLY A 166 -24.67 20.93 27.36
C GLY A 166 -25.90 21.63 26.80
N GLU A 167 -25.64 22.49 25.82
CA GLU A 167 -26.64 23.35 25.14
C GLU A 167 -27.61 22.54 24.27
N LYS A 168 -28.76 23.14 23.94
CA LYS A 168 -29.73 22.60 23.00
C LYS A 168 -29.22 22.74 21.57
N THR A 169 -29.49 21.76 20.75
CA THR A 169 -29.20 21.77 19.30
C THR A 169 -30.26 20.99 18.54
N ASP A 170 -30.52 21.44 17.31
CA ASP A 170 -31.37 20.71 16.36
C ASP A 170 -30.53 19.80 15.45
N GLU A 171 -29.18 19.91 15.52
CA GLU A 171 -28.25 19.09 14.75
C GLU A 171 -28.03 17.73 15.38
N THR A 172 -27.62 16.77 14.55
CA THR A 172 -27.16 15.44 14.99
C THR A 172 -25.72 15.22 14.51
N GLY A 173 -25.01 14.28 15.11
CA GLY A 173 -23.67 13.91 14.70
C GLY A 173 -22.69 13.66 15.84
N THR A 174 -21.48 13.29 15.49
CA THR A 174 -20.37 13.06 16.42
C THR A 174 -19.19 13.93 16.06
N THR A 175 -18.53 14.47 17.07
CA THR A 175 -17.21 15.09 16.94
C THR A 175 -16.23 14.37 17.85
N GLN A 176 -15.15 13.85 17.26
CA GLN A 176 -14.05 13.22 17.99
C GLN A 176 -12.79 14.06 17.80
N VAL A 177 -12.12 14.37 18.90
CA VAL A 177 -10.79 15.00 18.87
C VAL A 177 -9.84 14.11 19.65
N PHE A 178 -8.76 13.67 19.05
CA PHE A 178 -7.80 12.79 19.72
C PHE A 178 -6.36 13.24 19.48
N TYR A 179 -5.49 12.92 20.43
CA TYR A 179 -4.07 13.23 20.43
C TYR A 179 -3.28 11.93 20.61
N PRO A 180 -2.55 11.44 19.61
CA PRO A 180 -1.75 10.22 19.72
C PRO A 180 -0.73 10.31 20.85
N ASP A 181 -0.41 9.14 21.45
CA ASP A 181 0.53 9.09 22.56
C ASP A 181 1.98 8.98 22.04
N PRO A 182 2.83 10.00 22.25
CA PRO A 182 4.23 10.00 21.80
C PRO A 182 5.12 8.95 22.52
N GLU A 183 4.63 8.33 23.60
CA GLU A 183 5.33 7.21 24.25
C GLU A 183 5.10 5.88 23.51
N ILE A 184 4.10 5.82 22.62
CA ILE A 184 3.75 4.62 21.86
C ILE A 184 4.20 4.73 20.40
N PHE A 185 3.99 5.89 19.77
CA PHE A 185 4.29 6.10 18.36
C PHE A 185 5.69 6.66 18.15
N GLU A 186 6.36 6.17 17.11
CA GLU A 186 7.67 6.67 16.66
C GLU A 186 7.61 8.12 16.18
N THR A 187 6.46 8.53 15.65
CA THR A 187 6.10 9.90 15.26
C THR A 187 4.64 10.16 15.59
N VAL A 188 4.29 11.41 15.88
CA VAL A 188 2.91 11.88 16.05
C VAL A 188 2.54 12.93 15.01
N GLU A 189 3.36 13.08 13.96
CA GLU A 189 3.13 13.99 12.87
C GLU A 189 2.34 13.30 11.76
N PHE A 190 1.14 13.81 11.46
CA PHE A 190 0.29 13.29 10.39
C PHE A 190 0.72 13.86 9.04
N ASP A 191 0.81 12.98 8.03
CA ASP A 191 1.03 13.38 6.65
C ASP A 191 -0.30 13.72 5.97
N PHE A 192 -0.37 14.94 5.41
CA PHE A 192 -1.58 15.43 4.74
C PHE A 192 -1.89 14.66 3.47
N GLU A 193 -0.86 14.32 2.66
CA GLU A 193 -1.06 13.67 1.37
C GLU A 193 -1.57 12.23 1.54
N THR A 194 -1.08 11.52 2.54
CA THR A 194 -1.54 10.19 2.91
C THR A 194 -3.03 10.20 3.27
N LEU A 195 -3.45 11.15 4.12
CA LEU A 195 -4.86 11.31 4.48
C LEU A 195 -5.71 11.78 3.30
N ARG A 196 -5.20 12.71 2.48
CA ARG A 196 -5.88 13.23 1.30
C ARG A 196 -6.23 12.12 0.30
N GLN A 197 -5.26 11.29 -0.03
CA GLN A 197 -5.46 10.16 -0.97
C GLN A 197 -6.50 9.20 -0.44
N ARG A 198 -6.41 8.83 0.83
CA ARG A 198 -7.37 7.92 1.46
C ARG A 198 -8.79 8.48 1.46
N PHE A 199 -8.98 9.76 1.78
CA PHE A 199 -10.31 10.37 1.81
C PHE A 199 -10.89 10.57 0.41
N GLN A 200 -10.06 10.86 -0.58
CA GLN A 200 -10.48 10.87 -1.98
C GLN A 200 -11.02 9.50 -2.41
N GLN A 201 -10.29 8.42 -2.08
CA GLN A 201 -10.73 7.06 -2.35
C GLN A 201 -12.04 6.72 -1.62
N MET A 202 -12.18 7.08 -0.34
CA MET A 202 -13.42 6.89 0.43
C MET A 202 -14.60 7.63 -0.21
N ALA A 203 -14.38 8.85 -0.73
CA ALA A 203 -15.43 9.62 -1.40
C ALA A 203 -15.88 8.96 -2.72
N PHE A 204 -14.95 8.37 -3.50
CA PHE A 204 -15.31 7.59 -4.69
C PHE A 204 -16.14 6.34 -4.36
N LEU A 205 -15.82 5.66 -3.26
CA LEU A 205 -16.52 4.43 -2.84
C LEU A 205 -17.88 4.69 -2.22
N ASN A 206 -18.17 5.93 -1.82
CA ASN A 206 -19.41 6.32 -1.15
C ASN A 206 -20.08 7.47 -1.91
N LYS A 207 -20.81 7.11 -2.94
CA LYS A 207 -21.50 8.03 -3.85
C LYS A 207 -22.28 9.11 -3.09
N GLY A 208 -21.98 10.38 -3.41
CA GLY A 208 -22.62 11.54 -2.80
C GLY A 208 -22.11 11.93 -1.40
N LEU A 209 -21.23 11.14 -0.80
CA LEU A 209 -20.60 11.49 0.49
C LEU A 209 -19.58 12.61 0.28
N ARG A 210 -19.72 13.69 1.06
CA ARG A 210 -18.75 14.80 1.09
C ARG A 210 -17.74 14.58 2.21
N ILE A 211 -16.45 14.54 1.86
CA ILE A 211 -15.36 14.44 2.83
C ILE A 211 -14.42 15.63 2.65
N SER A 212 -14.17 16.38 3.71
CA SER A 212 -13.28 17.53 3.75
C SER A 212 -12.08 17.26 4.65
N LEU A 213 -10.87 17.59 4.19
CA LEU A 213 -9.65 17.54 4.98
C LEU A 213 -9.04 18.93 5.07
N THR A 214 -8.84 19.42 6.28
CA THR A 214 -8.19 20.71 6.58
C THR A 214 -6.92 20.48 7.37
N ASP A 215 -5.82 21.16 6.99
CA ASP A 215 -4.59 21.20 7.77
C ASP A 215 -4.41 22.63 8.32
N GLU A 216 -4.47 22.76 9.64
CA GLU A 216 -4.33 24.03 10.36
C GLU A 216 -2.88 24.33 10.75
N ARG A 217 -1.94 23.43 10.47
CA ARG A 217 -0.52 23.69 10.75
C ARG A 217 0.01 24.77 9.83
N GLU A 218 0.91 25.61 10.35
CA GLU A 218 1.55 26.66 9.55
C GLU A 218 2.55 26.06 8.55
N PHE A 219 2.33 26.32 7.28
CA PHE A 219 3.29 25.97 6.21
C PHE A 219 3.99 27.24 5.72
N ALA A 220 5.28 27.11 5.40
CA ALA A 220 5.99 28.10 4.60
C ALA A 220 5.33 28.13 3.20
N THR A 221 4.71 29.27 2.87
CA THR A 221 4.02 29.46 1.59
C THR A 221 5.04 29.55 0.46
N ASP A 222 5.23 28.47 -0.29
CA ASP A 222 5.74 28.58 -1.65
C ASP A 222 4.56 28.78 -2.62
N GLU A 223 4.67 29.82 -3.43
CA GLU A 223 3.67 30.20 -4.43
C GLU A 223 3.60 29.11 -5.53
N GLY A 224 2.47 28.45 -5.71
CA GLY A 224 2.24 27.72 -6.96
C GLY A 224 1.45 26.41 -6.96
N ASP A 225 0.65 26.07 -5.98
CA ASP A 225 -0.18 24.86 -6.02
C ASP A 225 -1.56 25.11 -6.65
N GLU A 226 -1.65 25.01 -7.99
CA GLU A 226 -2.91 24.75 -8.68
C GLU A 226 -3.07 23.22 -8.81
N ILE A 227 -4.00 22.64 -8.04
CA ILE A 227 -4.36 21.23 -8.15
C ILE A 227 -5.33 21.06 -9.32
N ALA A 228 -4.86 20.48 -10.42
CA ALA A 228 -5.70 20.05 -11.51
C ALA A 228 -6.39 18.71 -11.16
N GLY A 229 -7.72 18.71 -11.07
CA GLY A 229 -8.47 17.47 -10.95
C GLY A 229 -9.92 17.67 -10.53
N GLY A 230 -10.86 17.58 -11.46
CA GLY A 230 -12.30 17.44 -11.24
C GLY A 230 -13.03 18.74 -10.88
N GLU A 231 -14.15 18.97 -11.52
CA GLU A 231 -14.97 20.19 -11.47
C GLU A 231 -15.66 20.44 -10.11
N GLU A 232 -15.03 20.27 -8.96
CA GLU A 232 -15.52 20.76 -7.66
C GLU A 232 -14.45 20.70 -6.54
N ALA A 233 -13.16 20.84 -6.85
CA ALA A 233 -12.16 21.11 -5.84
C ALA A 233 -12.07 22.63 -5.64
N SER A 234 -12.82 23.20 -4.69
CA SER A 234 -12.67 24.60 -4.35
C SER A 234 -11.55 24.77 -3.32
N ASP A 235 -10.33 24.99 -3.79
CA ASP A 235 -9.24 25.45 -2.94
C ASP A 235 -9.52 26.89 -2.47
N LYS A 236 -10.02 27.05 -1.25
CA LYS A 236 -10.03 28.33 -0.59
C LYS A 236 -8.78 28.48 0.26
N LYS A 237 -7.75 29.12 -0.29
CA LYS A 237 -6.62 29.63 0.51
C LYS A 237 -7.11 30.71 1.46
N THR A 238 -7.38 30.35 2.69
CA THR A 238 -7.39 31.30 3.81
C THR A 238 -6.01 31.26 4.44
N LYS A 239 -5.41 32.40 4.75
CA LYS A 239 -4.05 32.57 5.28
C LYS A 239 -3.58 31.36 6.11
N GLY A 240 -2.65 30.57 5.57
CA GLY A 240 -1.91 29.54 6.32
C GLY A 240 -2.56 28.15 6.46
N HIS A 241 -3.79 27.94 5.98
CA HIS A 241 -4.48 26.64 6.09
C HIS A 241 -4.72 26.03 4.70
N ARG A 242 -4.51 24.72 4.60
CA ARG A 242 -4.76 23.94 3.39
C ARG A 242 -6.05 23.12 3.57
N THR A 243 -7.02 23.25 2.66
CA THR A 243 -8.27 22.49 2.72
C THR A 243 -8.58 21.88 1.36
N VAL A 244 -8.96 20.61 1.34
CA VAL A 244 -9.47 19.90 0.17
C VAL A 244 -10.82 19.28 0.51
N THR A 245 -11.72 19.22 -0.49
CA THR A 245 -13.05 18.62 -0.32
C THR A 245 -13.35 17.71 -1.51
N TYR A 246 -13.84 16.52 -1.24
CA TYR A 246 -14.21 15.52 -2.23
C TYR A 246 -15.68 15.18 -2.10
N CYS A 247 -16.37 15.11 -3.25
CA CYS A 247 -17.73 14.61 -3.38
C CYS A 247 -17.93 14.14 -4.82
N TYR A 248 -18.26 12.87 -5.00
CA TYR A 248 -18.42 12.27 -6.32
C TYR A 248 -19.84 11.74 -6.50
N GLU A 249 -20.55 12.29 -7.47
CA GLU A 249 -21.96 11.95 -7.69
C GLU A 249 -22.16 10.60 -8.39
N HIS A 250 -21.16 10.16 -9.16
CA HIS A 250 -21.20 8.90 -9.91
C HIS A 250 -20.32 7.80 -9.31
N GLY A 251 -19.73 8.04 -8.16
CA GLY A 251 -19.01 7.03 -7.37
C GLY A 251 -17.90 6.30 -8.13
N LEU A 252 -18.05 4.98 -8.34
CA LEU A 252 -17.01 4.17 -9.01
C LEU A 252 -16.78 4.55 -10.47
N ARG A 253 -17.76 5.11 -11.16
CA ARG A 253 -17.59 5.64 -12.50
C ARG A 253 -16.59 6.79 -12.52
N ASP A 254 -16.75 7.76 -11.60
CA ASP A 254 -15.84 8.88 -11.44
C ASP A 254 -14.44 8.38 -11.05
N TYR A 255 -14.36 7.29 -10.28
CA TYR A 255 -13.09 6.69 -9.89
C TYR A 255 -12.34 6.06 -11.08
N VAL A 256 -13.04 5.32 -11.96
CA VAL A 256 -12.44 4.78 -13.20
C VAL A 256 -11.97 5.91 -14.11
N GLU A 257 -12.77 6.97 -14.28
CA GLU A 257 -12.40 8.15 -15.05
C GLU A 257 -11.14 8.83 -14.49
N TYR A 258 -11.08 9.00 -13.18
CA TYR A 258 -9.90 9.53 -12.47
C TYR A 258 -8.65 8.67 -12.73
N LEU A 259 -8.73 7.35 -12.56
CA LEU A 259 -7.63 6.43 -12.80
C LEU A 259 -7.15 6.43 -14.26
N ASP A 260 -8.07 6.47 -15.22
CA ASP A 260 -7.73 6.46 -16.64
C ASP A 260 -7.21 7.82 -17.12
N SER A 261 -7.68 8.93 -16.51
CA SER A 261 -7.16 10.27 -16.80
C SER A 261 -5.66 10.38 -16.54
N ALA A 262 -5.13 9.59 -15.58
CA ALA A 262 -3.71 9.52 -15.28
C ALA A 262 -2.88 8.82 -16.36
N LYS A 263 -3.50 7.95 -17.19
CA LYS A 263 -2.79 7.09 -18.15
C LYS A 263 -2.53 7.74 -19.50
N LYS A 264 -3.21 8.83 -19.86
CA LYS A 264 -3.16 9.47 -21.21
C LYS A 264 -3.29 8.47 -22.37
N SER A 265 -4.04 7.41 -22.18
CA SER A 265 -4.30 6.37 -23.17
C SER A 265 -5.67 6.59 -23.77
N ASP A 266 -5.80 6.38 -25.10
CA ASP A 266 -7.11 6.43 -25.73
C ASP A 266 -8.01 5.32 -25.18
N THR A 267 -9.29 5.61 -25.03
CA THR A 267 -10.30 4.62 -24.61
C THR A 267 -10.67 3.69 -25.78
N ILE A 268 -10.91 2.42 -25.48
CA ILE A 268 -11.37 1.41 -26.44
C ILE A 268 -12.91 1.44 -26.54
N ASN A 269 -13.60 1.44 -25.40
CA ASN A 269 -15.04 1.65 -25.31
C ASN A 269 -15.33 3.11 -24.97
N ASN A 270 -16.34 3.68 -25.65
CA ASN A 270 -16.64 5.11 -25.54
C ASN A 270 -17.21 5.51 -24.17
N GLU A 271 -17.96 4.62 -23.55
CA GLU A 271 -18.60 4.86 -22.26
C GLU A 271 -18.03 3.91 -21.20
N ILE A 272 -17.84 4.41 -19.98
CA ILE A 272 -17.49 3.56 -18.84
C ILE A 272 -18.64 2.59 -18.61
N ILE A 273 -18.32 1.31 -18.51
CA ILE A 273 -19.28 0.26 -18.19
C ILE A 273 -19.44 0.27 -16.67
N ASP A 274 -20.63 0.60 -16.21
CA ASP A 274 -20.95 0.59 -14.80
C ASP A 274 -22.28 -0.11 -14.52
N PHE A 275 -22.37 -0.80 -13.42
CA PHE A 275 -23.61 -1.43 -12.94
C PHE A 275 -23.56 -1.72 -11.47
N GLU A 276 -24.75 -1.77 -10.89
CA GLU A 276 -25.00 -2.14 -9.50
C GLU A 276 -25.98 -3.33 -9.46
N ALA A 277 -25.78 -4.21 -8.50
CA ALA A 277 -26.68 -5.36 -8.29
C ALA A 277 -26.69 -5.75 -6.82
N GLU A 278 -27.85 -6.24 -6.38
CA GLU A 278 -28.08 -6.77 -5.04
C GLU A 278 -28.60 -8.21 -5.14
N ASN A 279 -28.30 -9.06 -4.17
CA ASN A 279 -28.86 -10.40 -4.12
C ASN A 279 -30.30 -10.37 -3.55
N ASP A 280 -31.08 -11.43 -3.83
CA ASP A 280 -32.50 -11.51 -3.46
C ASP A 280 -32.74 -11.42 -1.93
N GLU A 281 -31.72 -11.70 -1.13
CA GLU A 281 -31.77 -11.70 0.32
C GLU A 281 -31.42 -10.34 0.93
N GLY A 282 -30.90 -9.38 0.14
CA GLY A 282 -30.43 -8.08 0.61
C GLY A 282 -29.17 -8.16 1.49
N THR A 283 -28.44 -9.28 1.43
CA THR A 283 -27.24 -9.51 2.26
C THR A 283 -25.95 -9.18 1.55
N MET A 284 -25.97 -9.06 0.22
CA MET A 284 -24.83 -8.69 -0.61
C MET A 284 -25.26 -7.74 -1.72
N SER A 285 -24.49 -6.69 -1.93
CA SER A 285 -24.58 -5.85 -3.12
C SER A 285 -23.20 -5.65 -3.73
N VAL A 286 -23.13 -5.48 -5.05
CA VAL A 286 -21.89 -5.22 -5.78
C VAL A 286 -22.10 -4.05 -6.73
N GLU A 287 -21.15 -3.14 -6.73
CA GLU A 287 -21.01 -2.07 -7.70
C GLU A 287 -19.70 -2.29 -8.45
N ILE A 288 -19.75 -2.21 -9.78
CA ILE A 288 -18.58 -2.39 -10.65
C ILE A 288 -18.58 -1.28 -11.70
N ALA A 289 -17.42 -0.66 -11.87
CA ALA A 289 -17.17 0.22 -12.99
C ALA A 289 -15.89 -0.23 -13.70
N MET A 290 -15.87 -0.17 -15.06
CA MET A 290 -14.72 -0.60 -15.85
C MET A 290 -14.63 0.08 -17.21
N GLN A 291 -13.40 0.23 -17.70
CA GLN A 291 -13.12 0.73 -19.04
C GLN A 291 -11.85 0.10 -19.61
N TRP A 292 -11.81 -0.14 -20.93
CA TRP A 292 -10.59 -0.53 -21.62
C TRP A 292 -9.95 0.65 -22.31
N THR A 293 -8.63 0.71 -22.21
CA THR A 293 -7.80 1.71 -22.87
C THR A 293 -6.77 1.05 -23.78
N THR A 294 -6.04 1.84 -24.54
CA THR A 294 -4.94 1.35 -25.38
C THR A 294 -3.69 0.97 -24.58
N ALA A 295 -3.66 1.21 -23.29
CA ALA A 295 -2.58 0.81 -22.37
C ALA A 295 -2.31 -0.71 -22.41
N TYR A 296 -1.15 -1.11 -21.92
CA TYR A 296 -0.73 -2.52 -21.87
C TYR A 296 -0.86 -3.13 -20.48
N SER A 297 -0.84 -2.30 -19.44
CA SER A 297 -1.09 -2.72 -18.07
C SER A 297 -2.58 -2.82 -17.77
N SER A 298 -2.96 -3.67 -16.83
CA SER A 298 -4.31 -3.70 -16.25
C SER A 298 -4.28 -3.19 -14.83
N SER A 299 -5.33 -2.46 -14.44
CA SER A 299 -5.54 -1.96 -13.08
C SER A 299 -6.89 -2.46 -12.59
N VAL A 300 -6.88 -3.42 -11.66
CA VAL A 300 -8.10 -3.95 -11.05
C VAL A 300 -8.03 -3.69 -9.56
N HIS A 301 -8.93 -2.85 -9.07
CA HIS A 301 -9.02 -2.42 -7.67
C HIS A 301 -10.25 -3.02 -7.03
N THR A 302 -10.09 -3.63 -5.87
CA THR A 302 -11.17 -4.35 -5.22
C THR A 302 -11.38 -3.91 -3.78
N PHE A 303 -12.66 -3.79 -3.40
CA PHE A 303 -13.07 -3.30 -2.09
C PHE A 303 -14.17 -4.19 -1.53
N ALA A 304 -14.14 -4.38 -0.21
CA ALA A 304 -15.22 -5.04 0.53
C ALA A 304 -15.61 -4.17 1.74
N ASN A 305 -16.86 -3.73 1.80
CA ASN A 305 -17.36 -2.78 2.80
C ASN A 305 -16.45 -1.54 2.93
N THR A 306 -16.08 -0.93 1.80
CA THR A 306 -15.17 0.22 1.67
C THR A 306 -13.69 -0.04 2.02
N ILE A 307 -13.35 -1.23 2.47
CA ILE A 307 -11.98 -1.62 2.78
C ILE A 307 -11.29 -2.11 1.51
N ASN A 308 -10.09 -1.58 1.23
CA ASN A 308 -9.28 -2.01 0.11
C ASN A 308 -8.74 -3.42 0.34
N THR A 309 -9.12 -4.36 -0.53
CA THR A 309 -8.63 -5.74 -0.51
C THR A 309 -7.42 -5.86 -1.41
N THR A 310 -6.26 -5.43 -0.92
CA THR A 310 -5.01 -5.36 -1.70
C THR A 310 -4.55 -6.71 -2.26
N GLU A 311 -4.89 -7.80 -1.59
CA GLU A 311 -4.64 -9.18 -2.04
C GLU A 311 -5.86 -9.78 -2.77
N GLY A 312 -6.86 -8.96 -3.11
CA GLY A 312 -8.07 -9.39 -3.80
C GLY A 312 -9.00 -10.23 -2.93
N GLY A 313 -9.38 -11.40 -3.45
CA GLY A 313 -10.25 -12.34 -2.76
C GLY A 313 -11.34 -12.91 -3.66
N MET A 314 -12.35 -13.52 -3.04
CA MET A 314 -13.39 -14.26 -3.76
C MET A 314 -14.19 -13.40 -4.75
N HIS A 315 -14.44 -12.13 -4.45
CA HIS A 315 -15.14 -11.21 -5.35
C HIS A 315 -14.31 -10.90 -6.61
N GLU A 316 -12.99 -10.69 -6.47
CA GLU A 316 -12.09 -10.51 -7.60
C GLU A 316 -11.98 -11.78 -8.45
N GLU A 317 -11.86 -12.93 -7.82
CA GLU A 317 -11.82 -14.22 -8.52
C GLU A 317 -13.10 -14.46 -9.33
N GLY A 318 -14.26 -14.13 -8.75
CA GLY A 318 -15.55 -14.15 -9.44
C GLY A 318 -15.58 -13.25 -10.67
N PHE A 319 -15.14 -12.01 -10.52
CA PHE A 319 -15.03 -11.03 -11.60
C PHE A 319 -14.11 -11.53 -12.73
N ARG A 320 -12.87 -11.90 -12.41
CA ARG A 320 -11.85 -12.35 -13.39
C ARG A 320 -12.32 -13.58 -14.18
N THR A 321 -12.95 -14.54 -13.49
CA THR A 321 -13.45 -15.75 -14.12
C THR A 321 -14.62 -15.47 -15.04
N ALA A 322 -15.60 -14.70 -14.60
CA ALA A 322 -16.78 -14.34 -15.38
C ALA A 322 -16.41 -13.50 -16.61
N LEU A 323 -15.56 -12.50 -16.44
CA LEU A 323 -15.11 -11.62 -17.52
C LEU A 323 -14.43 -12.44 -18.64
N THR A 324 -13.49 -13.31 -18.28
CA THR A 324 -12.76 -14.14 -19.24
C THR A 324 -13.69 -15.09 -19.99
N SER A 325 -14.60 -15.74 -19.25
CA SER A 325 -15.56 -16.69 -19.84
C SER A 325 -16.53 -16.00 -20.78
N LEU A 326 -17.06 -14.85 -20.40
CA LEU A 326 -18.00 -14.08 -21.19
C LEU A 326 -17.37 -13.56 -22.48
N VAL A 327 -16.19 -12.94 -22.42
CA VAL A 327 -15.50 -12.40 -23.59
C VAL A 327 -15.22 -13.50 -24.62
N ASN A 328 -14.76 -14.67 -24.18
CA ASN A 328 -14.53 -15.80 -25.07
C ASN A 328 -15.83 -16.33 -25.68
N ARG A 329 -16.87 -16.52 -24.87
CA ARG A 329 -18.16 -17.03 -25.36
C ARG A 329 -18.81 -16.06 -26.33
N TYR A 330 -18.94 -14.78 -25.94
CA TYR A 330 -19.52 -13.73 -26.81
C TYR A 330 -18.75 -13.60 -28.13
N GLY A 331 -17.41 -13.60 -28.06
CA GLY A 331 -16.55 -13.54 -29.22
C GLY A 331 -16.78 -14.71 -30.20
N ARG A 332 -17.03 -15.92 -29.71
CA ARG A 332 -17.38 -17.08 -30.55
C ARG A 332 -18.80 -16.99 -31.07
N ASP A 333 -19.76 -16.71 -30.24
CA ASP A 333 -21.19 -16.62 -30.61
C ASP A 333 -21.42 -15.55 -31.72
N LYS A 334 -20.67 -14.45 -31.69
CA LYS A 334 -20.72 -13.39 -32.72
C LYS A 334 -19.71 -13.59 -33.86
N GLY A 335 -18.93 -14.67 -33.87
CA GLY A 335 -17.96 -15.00 -34.94
C GLY A 335 -16.73 -14.08 -34.97
N ILE A 336 -16.45 -13.32 -33.90
CA ILE A 336 -15.28 -12.45 -33.76
C ILE A 336 -14.04 -13.34 -33.49
N ILE A 337 -14.18 -14.34 -32.61
CA ILE A 337 -13.18 -15.39 -32.36
C ILE A 337 -13.58 -16.59 -33.19
N ARG A 338 -12.71 -17.08 -34.07
CA ARG A 338 -13.00 -18.24 -34.91
C ARG A 338 -12.91 -19.53 -34.10
N ASP A 339 -13.69 -20.54 -34.44
CA ASP A 339 -13.73 -21.83 -33.74
C ASP A 339 -12.37 -22.54 -33.66
N LYS A 340 -11.48 -22.32 -34.63
CA LYS A 340 -10.12 -22.87 -34.67
C LYS A 340 -9.08 -22.09 -33.84
N ASP A 341 -9.42 -20.90 -33.40
CA ASP A 341 -8.49 -20.06 -32.64
C ASP A 341 -8.58 -20.43 -31.15
N ASP A 342 -7.46 -20.37 -30.45
CA ASP A 342 -7.42 -20.63 -29.00
C ASP A 342 -8.24 -19.56 -28.24
N ASN A 343 -8.74 -19.92 -27.06
CA ASN A 343 -9.37 -18.97 -26.16
C ASN A 343 -8.38 -17.90 -25.71
N LEU A 344 -8.89 -16.68 -25.50
CA LEU A 344 -8.16 -15.63 -24.81
C LEU A 344 -7.94 -16.04 -23.36
N THR A 345 -6.75 -15.81 -22.83
CA THR A 345 -6.46 -15.98 -21.40
C THR A 345 -7.02 -14.79 -20.60
N GLY A 346 -7.04 -14.91 -19.28
CA GLY A 346 -7.46 -13.81 -18.41
C GLY A 346 -6.63 -12.53 -18.62
N ASP A 347 -5.31 -12.67 -18.78
CA ASP A 347 -4.42 -11.54 -19.02
C ASP A 347 -4.65 -10.91 -20.40
N ASP A 348 -4.92 -11.70 -21.42
CA ASP A 348 -5.26 -11.18 -22.76
C ASP A 348 -6.53 -10.31 -22.71
N VAL A 349 -7.54 -10.74 -21.93
CA VAL A 349 -8.81 -10.03 -21.77
C VAL A 349 -8.65 -8.76 -20.95
N ARG A 350 -7.79 -8.79 -19.96
CA ARG A 350 -7.57 -7.64 -19.05
C ARG A 350 -6.51 -6.65 -19.55
N GLU A 351 -5.79 -6.91 -20.65
CA GLU A 351 -4.82 -5.93 -21.18
C GLU A 351 -5.51 -4.58 -21.44
N GLY A 352 -5.05 -3.54 -20.78
CA GLY A 352 -5.61 -2.18 -20.86
C GLY A 352 -6.89 -1.94 -20.06
N LEU A 353 -7.34 -2.90 -19.26
CA LEU A 353 -8.52 -2.77 -18.42
C LEU A 353 -8.21 -1.96 -17.16
N THR A 354 -9.02 -0.96 -16.88
CA THR A 354 -9.20 -0.36 -15.56
C THR A 354 -10.55 -0.81 -15.02
N ALA A 355 -10.57 -1.41 -13.83
CA ALA A 355 -11.81 -1.85 -13.19
C ALA A 355 -11.76 -1.59 -11.69
N VAL A 356 -12.87 -1.15 -11.14
CA VAL A 356 -13.10 -1.00 -9.70
C VAL A 356 -14.30 -1.86 -9.32
N ILE A 357 -14.11 -2.75 -8.35
CA ILE A 357 -15.13 -3.68 -7.85
C ILE A 357 -15.33 -3.39 -6.36
N SER A 358 -16.51 -2.95 -5.97
CA SER A 358 -16.89 -2.72 -4.59
C SER A 358 -18.04 -3.65 -4.22
N ILE A 359 -17.80 -4.54 -3.25
CA ILE A 359 -18.83 -5.40 -2.71
C ILE A 359 -19.19 -4.96 -1.28
N LYS A 360 -20.49 -4.99 -0.95
CA LYS A 360 -20.99 -4.78 0.40
C LYS A 360 -21.62 -6.06 0.90
N LEU A 361 -21.24 -6.49 2.09
CA LEU A 361 -21.72 -7.72 2.74
C LEU A 361 -22.13 -7.42 4.17
N THR A 362 -23.16 -8.08 4.63
CA THR A 362 -23.59 -7.99 6.04
C THR A 362 -22.60 -8.68 6.97
N GLU A 363 -21.97 -9.78 6.53
CA GLU A 363 -21.03 -10.58 7.31
C GLU A 363 -19.75 -10.85 6.49
N PRO A 364 -18.86 -9.87 6.28
CA PRO A 364 -17.62 -10.09 5.55
C PRO A 364 -16.64 -10.92 6.37
N GLN A 365 -15.99 -11.88 5.69
CA GLN A 365 -14.94 -12.72 6.25
C GLN A 365 -13.62 -12.38 5.54
N PHE A 366 -12.67 -11.88 6.30
CA PHE A 366 -11.35 -11.56 5.76
C PHE A 366 -10.28 -12.57 6.21
N GLU A 367 -9.30 -12.82 5.35
CA GLU A 367 -8.11 -13.55 5.72
C GLU A 367 -7.18 -12.60 6.49
N GLY A 368 -7.07 -12.78 7.81
CA GLY A 368 -6.21 -12.00 8.69
C GLY A 368 -6.79 -10.66 9.19
N GLN A 369 -6.09 -10.08 10.17
CA GLN A 369 -6.50 -8.84 10.86
C GLN A 369 -6.40 -7.60 9.96
N THR A 370 -5.49 -7.60 9.00
CA THR A 370 -5.26 -6.47 8.07
C THR A 370 -6.31 -6.35 6.99
N LYS A 371 -7.27 -7.31 6.92
CA LYS A 371 -8.42 -7.31 6.00
C LYS A 371 -8.05 -7.21 4.51
N THR A 372 -6.86 -7.65 4.14
CA THR A 372 -6.30 -7.50 2.79
C THR A 372 -6.95 -8.41 1.75
N LYS A 373 -7.65 -9.48 2.17
CA LYS A 373 -8.24 -10.46 1.27
C LYS A 373 -9.62 -10.93 1.76
N LEU A 374 -10.62 -10.89 0.87
CA LEU A 374 -11.98 -11.34 1.17
C LEU A 374 -12.11 -12.85 0.96
N GLY A 375 -12.53 -13.58 2.01
CA GLY A 375 -12.67 -15.03 2.02
C GLY A 375 -14.06 -15.59 1.69
N ASN A 376 -15.11 -14.75 1.66
CA ASN A 376 -16.50 -15.18 1.43
C ASN A 376 -16.69 -15.89 0.09
N THR A 377 -16.86 -17.21 0.10
CA THR A 377 -17.01 -18.01 -1.13
C THR A 377 -18.30 -17.68 -1.90
N GLU A 378 -19.37 -17.29 -1.23
CA GLU A 378 -20.63 -16.84 -1.83
C GLU A 378 -20.44 -15.57 -2.67
N ALA A 379 -19.57 -14.67 -2.28
CA ALA A 379 -19.24 -13.47 -3.04
C ALA A 379 -18.71 -13.79 -4.43
N ARG A 380 -17.89 -14.86 -4.57
CA ARG A 380 -17.40 -15.31 -5.87
C ARG A 380 -18.52 -15.64 -6.83
N THR A 381 -19.48 -16.44 -6.38
CA THR A 381 -20.61 -16.88 -7.21
C THR A 381 -21.50 -15.72 -7.57
N PHE A 382 -21.84 -14.88 -6.60
CA PHE A 382 -22.67 -13.70 -6.79
C PHE A 382 -22.07 -12.72 -7.79
N VAL A 383 -20.81 -12.30 -7.58
CA VAL A 383 -20.11 -11.38 -8.49
C VAL A 383 -20.00 -11.98 -9.90
N ALA A 384 -19.62 -13.26 -10.00
CA ALA A 384 -19.51 -13.92 -11.30
C ALA A 384 -20.84 -13.93 -12.06
N GLN A 385 -21.94 -14.18 -11.40
CA GLN A 385 -23.28 -14.20 -11.99
C GLN A 385 -23.70 -12.80 -12.45
N GLN A 386 -23.47 -11.76 -11.64
CA GLN A 386 -23.84 -10.39 -11.96
C GLN A 386 -22.98 -9.85 -13.13
N VAL A 387 -21.67 -10.07 -13.09
CA VAL A 387 -20.76 -9.68 -14.18
C VAL A 387 -21.20 -10.33 -15.49
N TYR A 388 -21.44 -11.64 -15.47
CA TYR A 388 -21.84 -12.38 -16.67
C TYR A 388 -23.15 -11.84 -17.27
N SER A 389 -24.19 -11.64 -16.44
CA SER A 389 -25.48 -11.12 -16.88
C SER A 389 -25.39 -9.69 -17.40
N LYS A 390 -24.93 -8.76 -16.54
CA LYS A 390 -24.95 -7.33 -16.85
C LYS A 390 -24.02 -6.95 -18.01
N LEU A 391 -22.85 -7.57 -18.07
CA LEU A 391 -21.91 -7.31 -19.17
C LEU A 391 -22.36 -7.98 -20.48
N THR A 392 -23.11 -9.09 -20.45
CA THR A 392 -23.76 -9.63 -21.65
C THR A 392 -24.76 -8.64 -22.23
N ASP A 393 -25.65 -8.11 -21.38
CA ASP A 393 -26.63 -7.11 -21.77
C ASP A 393 -25.96 -5.87 -22.36
N TRP A 394 -24.88 -5.41 -21.73
CA TRP A 394 -24.13 -4.26 -22.22
C TRP A 394 -23.47 -4.54 -23.59
N PHE A 395 -22.84 -5.71 -23.77
CA PHE A 395 -22.21 -6.09 -25.04
C PHE A 395 -23.24 -6.21 -26.16
N ASP A 396 -24.44 -6.72 -25.88
CA ASP A 396 -25.51 -6.79 -26.87
C ASP A 396 -26.06 -5.41 -27.22
N ALA A 397 -26.08 -4.46 -26.28
CA ALA A 397 -26.45 -3.07 -26.51
C ALA A 397 -25.34 -2.27 -27.28
N HIS A 398 -24.05 -2.64 -27.07
CA HIS A 398 -22.89 -1.92 -27.62
C HIS A 398 -21.98 -2.87 -28.45
N PRO A 399 -22.47 -3.46 -29.56
CA PRO A 399 -21.73 -4.50 -30.27
C PRO A 399 -20.45 -3.99 -30.95
N ALA A 400 -20.34 -2.69 -31.23
CA ALA A 400 -19.11 -2.10 -31.78
C ALA A 400 -18.00 -2.06 -30.72
N ASP A 401 -18.32 -1.62 -29.51
CA ASP A 401 -17.38 -1.55 -28.40
C ASP A 401 -16.99 -2.96 -27.94
N ALA A 402 -17.95 -3.88 -27.84
CA ALA A 402 -17.68 -5.29 -27.54
C ALA A 402 -16.69 -5.91 -28.54
N LYS A 403 -16.85 -5.63 -29.84
CA LYS A 403 -15.91 -6.07 -30.87
C LYS A 403 -14.53 -5.44 -30.71
N ALA A 404 -14.44 -4.17 -30.35
CA ALA A 404 -13.18 -3.47 -30.13
C ALA A 404 -12.43 -4.03 -28.91
N ILE A 405 -13.15 -4.30 -27.81
CA ILE A 405 -12.61 -4.94 -26.61
C ILE A 405 -12.06 -6.34 -26.93
N ILE A 406 -12.82 -7.16 -27.63
CA ILE A 406 -12.38 -8.49 -28.03
C ILE A 406 -11.16 -8.44 -28.97
N ALA A 407 -11.14 -7.50 -29.93
CA ALA A 407 -10.01 -7.28 -30.83
C ALA A 407 -8.73 -6.88 -30.07
N LYS A 408 -8.86 -6.06 -29.01
CA LYS A 408 -7.75 -5.72 -28.11
C LYS A 408 -7.19 -6.99 -27.47
N GLY A 409 -8.04 -7.85 -26.90
CA GLY A 409 -7.66 -9.14 -26.32
C GLY A 409 -6.97 -10.07 -27.33
N GLN A 410 -7.47 -10.14 -28.59
CA GLN A 410 -6.83 -10.91 -29.67
C GLN A 410 -5.43 -10.36 -30.02
N ALA A 411 -5.24 -9.03 -30.00
CA ALA A 411 -3.94 -8.43 -30.21
C ALA A 411 -2.96 -8.76 -29.06
N ALA A 412 -3.45 -8.77 -27.82
CA ALA A 412 -2.69 -9.20 -26.64
C ALA A 412 -2.27 -10.68 -26.74
N GLN A 413 -3.21 -11.56 -27.10
CA GLN A 413 -2.94 -12.98 -27.35
C GLN A 413 -1.86 -13.18 -28.42
N ALA A 414 -1.96 -12.48 -29.55
CA ALA A 414 -0.99 -12.59 -30.62
C ALA A 414 0.43 -12.19 -30.14
N ALA A 415 0.53 -11.11 -29.36
CA ALA A 415 1.79 -10.67 -28.77
C ALA A 415 2.36 -11.71 -27.78
N ARG A 416 1.51 -12.25 -26.89
CA ARG A 416 1.90 -13.30 -25.92
C ARG A 416 2.39 -14.58 -26.64
N VAL A 417 1.67 -15.04 -27.65
CA VAL A 417 2.06 -16.21 -28.44
C VAL A 417 3.38 -15.97 -29.21
N ALA A 418 3.57 -14.79 -29.77
CA ALA A 418 4.83 -14.40 -30.41
C ALA A 418 6.00 -14.39 -29.42
N ALA A 419 5.80 -13.84 -28.22
CA ALA A 419 6.78 -13.84 -27.15
C ALA A 419 7.15 -15.26 -26.69
N ARG A 420 6.17 -16.17 -26.54
CA ARG A 420 6.41 -17.57 -26.19
C ARG A 420 7.22 -18.29 -27.28
N LYS A 421 6.87 -18.11 -28.55
CA LYS A 421 7.62 -18.70 -29.67
C LYS A 421 9.07 -18.19 -29.73
N ALA A 422 9.28 -16.91 -29.48
CA ALA A 422 10.64 -16.34 -29.42
C ALA A 422 11.47 -16.95 -28.28
N ARG A 423 10.88 -17.15 -27.09
CA ARG A 423 11.53 -17.85 -25.97
C ARG A 423 11.87 -19.31 -26.32
N GLU A 424 10.93 -20.04 -26.90
CA GLU A 424 11.16 -21.45 -27.28
C GLU A 424 12.26 -21.59 -28.35
N ALA A 425 12.29 -20.67 -29.32
CA ALA A 425 13.35 -20.62 -30.32
C ALA A 425 14.73 -20.35 -29.72
N THR A 426 14.80 -19.43 -28.74
CA THR A 426 16.02 -19.13 -27.98
C THR A 426 16.44 -20.30 -27.10
N ARG A 427 15.49 -20.97 -26.44
CA ARG A 427 15.72 -22.18 -25.62
C ARG A 427 16.21 -23.36 -26.44
N ARG A 428 15.68 -23.56 -27.67
CA ARG A 428 16.16 -24.61 -28.57
C ARG A 428 17.59 -24.34 -29.08
N LYS A 429 17.99 -23.07 -29.25
CA LYS A 429 19.38 -22.73 -29.56
C LYS A 429 20.32 -22.93 -28.37
N GLY A 430 19.83 -22.80 -27.14
CA GLY A 430 20.59 -22.98 -25.90
C GLY A 430 20.64 -24.40 -25.35
N VAL A 431 19.93 -25.38 -25.93
CA VAL A 431 19.99 -26.81 -25.51
C VAL A 431 21.30 -27.46 -25.93
N LEU A 432 22.04 -26.90 -26.87
CA LEU A 432 23.39 -27.33 -27.24
C LEU A 432 24.52 -26.58 -26.49
N GLU A 433 24.19 -25.47 -25.81
CA GLU A 433 25.07 -24.78 -24.86
C GLU A 433 24.35 -24.83 -23.53
N SER A 434 24.83 -25.64 -22.60
CA SER A 434 24.37 -25.91 -21.24
C SER A 434 23.34 -24.90 -20.68
N ALA A 435 22.34 -25.38 -19.94
CA ALA A 435 21.38 -24.60 -19.14
C ALA A 435 22.16 -23.61 -18.23
N SER A 436 22.71 -22.54 -18.78
CA SER A 436 23.55 -21.61 -18.04
C SER A 436 22.68 -20.48 -17.50
N MET A 437 22.80 -20.26 -16.23
CA MET A 437 22.48 -19.04 -15.51
C MET A 437 22.95 -17.83 -16.32
N PRO A 438 22.33 -16.65 -16.16
CA PRO A 438 22.78 -15.42 -16.82
C PRO A 438 24.28 -15.27 -16.65
N GLY A 439 25.03 -15.08 -17.73
CA GLY A 439 26.50 -15.11 -17.70
C GLY A 439 27.16 -14.09 -16.78
N LYS A 440 26.36 -13.10 -16.30
CA LYS A 440 26.79 -12.11 -15.32
C LYS A 440 26.41 -12.45 -13.88
N LEU A 441 25.48 -13.40 -13.65
CA LEU A 441 25.11 -13.79 -12.30
C LEU A 441 26.27 -14.49 -11.61
N ARG A 442 26.66 -13.97 -10.47
CA ARG A 442 27.55 -14.65 -9.51
C ARG A 442 26.70 -15.23 -8.41
N ASP A 443 26.28 -16.47 -8.59
CA ASP A 443 25.34 -17.15 -7.71
C ASP A 443 25.95 -17.51 -6.35
N CYS A 444 25.13 -17.75 -5.35
CA CYS A 444 25.52 -18.29 -4.05
C CYS A 444 25.55 -19.82 -4.07
N SER A 445 26.23 -20.43 -3.12
CA SER A 445 26.39 -21.88 -3.06
C SER A 445 25.24 -22.58 -2.30
N SER A 446 24.60 -21.91 -1.33
CA SER A 446 23.42 -22.45 -0.65
C SER A 446 22.24 -22.60 -1.63
N ARG A 447 21.42 -23.61 -1.38
CA ARG A 447 20.20 -23.89 -2.14
C ARG A 447 18.93 -23.71 -1.32
N THR A 448 19.04 -23.23 -0.10
CA THR A 448 17.93 -22.93 0.78
C THR A 448 17.46 -21.51 0.52
N PRO A 449 16.31 -21.27 -0.18
CA PRO A 449 15.93 -19.92 -0.60
C PRO A 449 15.80 -18.92 0.56
N SER A 450 15.32 -19.37 1.72
CA SER A 450 15.16 -18.52 2.91
C SER A 450 16.46 -17.96 3.48
N GLU A 451 17.61 -18.60 3.19
CA GLU A 451 18.94 -18.19 3.62
C GLU A 451 19.67 -17.37 2.54
N CYS A 452 19.19 -17.45 1.31
CA CYS A 452 19.83 -16.83 0.15
C CYS A 452 19.23 -15.46 -0.15
N GLU A 453 20.08 -14.56 -0.62
CA GLU A 453 19.69 -13.24 -1.07
C GLU A 453 20.41 -12.87 -2.37
N ILE A 454 19.74 -12.11 -3.24
CA ILE A 454 20.33 -11.63 -4.48
C ILE A 454 20.40 -10.10 -4.48
N PHE A 455 21.57 -9.57 -4.75
CA PHE A 455 21.79 -8.14 -4.95
C PHE A 455 21.77 -7.82 -6.44
N ILE A 456 20.86 -6.94 -6.85
CA ILE A 456 20.82 -6.37 -8.19
C ILE A 456 21.61 -5.08 -8.12
N VAL A 457 22.80 -5.09 -8.73
CA VAL A 457 23.80 -4.03 -8.56
C VAL A 457 23.91 -3.20 -9.82
N GLU A 458 23.89 -1.87 -9.68
CA GLU A 458 24.10 -0.95 -10.78
C GLU A 458 25.58 -0.94 -11.23
N GLY A 459 25.77 -1.24 -12.50
CA GLY A 459 27.08 -1.19 -13.15
C GLY A 459 28.02 -2.38 -12.86
N ASP A 460 29.02 -2.53 -13.72
CA ASP A 460 30.00 -3.61 -13.59
C ASP A 460 31.07 -3.30 -12.54
N SER A 461 31.34 -2.01 -12.25
CA SER A 461 32.35 -1.59 -11.24
C SER A 461 31.87 -1.95 -9.83
N ALA A 462 30.70 -1.45 -9.43
CA ALA A 462 30.11 -1.78 -8.13
C ALA A 462 29.80 -3.29 -8.04
N GLY A 463 29.38 -3.92 -9.15
CA GLY A 463 29.21 -5.36 -9.24
C GLY A 463 30.50 -6.14 -8.96
N GLY A 464 31.65 -5.61 -9.36
CA GLY A 464 32.98 -6.19 -9.06
C GLY A 464 33.29 -6.15 -7.57
N SER A 465 33.16 -4.97 -6.94
CA SER A 465 33.36 -4.81 -5.49
C SER A 465 32.38 -5.68 -4.69
N ALA A 466 31.11 -5.74 -5.12
CA ALA A 466 30.11 -6.58 -4.46
C ALA A 466 30.47 -8.09 -4.53
N VAL A 467 31.01 -8.56 -5.66
CA VAL A 467 31.49 -9.94 -5.81
C VAL A 467 32.68 -10.23 -4.92
N GLY A 468 33.59 -9.25 -4.76
CA GLY A 468 34.76 -9.37 -3.88
C GLY A 468 34.39 -9.39 -2.39
N GLY A 469 33.43 -8.56 -2.00
CA GLY A 469 33.03 -8.40 -0.58
C GLY A 469 31.97 -9.37 -0.08
N ARG A 470 31.17 -10.00 -0.95
CA ARG A 470 30.00 -10.82 -0.56
C ARG A 470 30.35 -12.06 0.27
N ASP A 471 29.35 -12.58 0.98
CA ASP A 471 29.32 -13.97 1.43
C ASP A 471 28.95 -14.90 0.25
N PRO A 472 29.92 -15.67 -0.31
CA PRO A 472 29.64 -16.57 -1.45
C PRO A 472 28.67 -17.72 -1.13
N GLU A 473 28.43 -18.02 0.13
CA GLU A 473 27.51 -19.07 0.53
C GLU A 473 26.05 -18.65 0.36
N ARG A 474 25.72 -17.41 0.74
CA ARG A 474 24.33 -16.95 0.85
C ARG A 474 23.98 -15.80 -0.06
N GLN A 475 24.97 -15.05 -0.57
CA GLN A 475 24.73 -13.84 -1.36
C GLN A 475 25.08 -14.05 -2.84
N ALA A 476 24.11 -13.81 -3.71
CA ALA A 476 24.25 -13.78 -5.15
C ALA A 476 24.34 -12.32 -5.64
N ILE A 477 25.14 -12.06 -6.67
CA ILE A 477 25.28 -10.73 -7.29
C ILE A 477 24.89 -10.80 -8.75
N LEU A 478 23.97 -9.93 -9.16
CA LEU A 478 23.58 -9.71 -10.56
C LEU A 478 23.83 -8.27 -10.98
N PRO A 479 24.96 -7.97 -11.61
CA PRO A 479 25.20 -6.65 -12.18
C PRO A 479 24.26 -6.38 -13.36
N ILE A 480 23.64 -5.22 -13.37
CA ILE A 480 22.84 -4.72 -14.50
C ILE A 480 23.52 -3.52 -15.14
N ARG A 481 23.47 -3.42 -16.48
CA ARG A 481 24.08 -2.30 -17.21
C ARG A 481 23.02 -1.28 -17.61
N GLY A 482 23.11 -0.10 -17.01
CA GLY A 482 22.25 1.02 -17.35
C GLY A 482 20.76 0.78 -17.05
N LYS A 483 19.95 1.69 -17.54
CA LYS A 483 18.49 1.67 -17.34
C LYS A 483 17.84 0.48 -18.04
N ILE A 484 17.04 -0.29 -17.33
CA ILE A 484 16.25 -1.36 -17.93
C ILE A 484 15.08 -0.78 -18.73
N LEU A 485 14.49 -1.60 -19.59
CA LEU A 485 13.29 -1.19 -20.34
C LEU A 485 12.16 -0.80 -19.38
N ASN A 486 11.58 0.37 -19.61
CA ASN A 486 10.38 0.79 -18.87
C ASN A 486 9.18 -0.05 -19.32
N VAL A 487 8.74 -0.94 -18.44
CA VAL A 487 7.62 -1.87 -18.74
C VAL A 487 6.24 -1.20 -18.63
N GLU A 488 6.14 -0.01 -18.06
CA GLU A 488 4.92 0.79 -18.09
C GLU A 488 4.56 1.20 -19.53
N LYS A 489 5.57 1.46 -20.35
CA LYS A 489 5.45 1.91 -21.74
C LYS A 489 5.65 0.80 -22.78
N ALA A 490 5.79 -0.44 -22.35
CA ALA A 490 6.15 -1.53 -23.25
C ALA A 490 5.28 -2.76 -22.99
N ARG A 491 4.82 -3.39 -24.07
CA ARG A 491 4.16 -4.69 -24.00
C ARG A 491 5.09 -5.76 -23.43
N LEU A 492 4.49 -6.79 -22.87
CA LEU A 492 5.19 -7.92 -22.25
C LEU A 492 6.15 -8.63 -23.23
N ASP A 493 5.77 -8.76 -24.51
CA ASP A 493 6.64 -9.36 -25.54
C ASP A 493 7.95 -8.58 -25.75
N ARG A 494 7.85 -7.24 -25.74
CA ARG A 494 9.02 -6.36 -25.83
C ARG A 494 9.84 -6.40 -24.53
N ALA A 495 9.19 -6.46 -23.37
CA ALA A 495 9.88 -6.63 -22.08
C ALA A 495 10.70 -7.94 -22.08
N LEU A 496 10.11 -9.03 -22.56
CA LEU A 496 10.75 -10.34 -22.68
C LEU A 496 11.86 -10.41 -23.75
N SER A 497 11.90 -9.46 -24.68
CA SER A 497 13.01 -9.35 -25.65
C SER A 497 14.26 -8.71 -25.03
N SER A 498 14.12 -8.02 -23.89
CA SER A 498 15.24 -7.40 -23.16
C SER A 498 16.11 -8.44 -22.46
N ASP A 499 17.41 -8.44 -22.75
CA ASP A 499 18.37 -9.37 -22.15
C ASP A 499 18.45 -9.20 -20.62
N THR A 500 18.37 -7.96 -20.12
CA THR A 500 18.42 -7.67 -18.70
C THR A 500 17.18 -8.22 -17.98
N ILE A 501 16.00 -8.00 -18.54
CA ILE A 501 14.73 -8.52 -17.94
C ILE A 501 14.73 -10.03 -17.96
N ARG A 502 15.17 -10.67 -19.04
CA ARG A 502 15.32 -12.13 -19.10
C ARG A 502 16.30 -12.66 -18.05
N SER A 503 17.40 -11.95 -17.82
CA SER A 503 18.38 -12.30 -16.81
C SER A 503 17.79 -12.25 -15.40
N LEU A 504 16.99 -11.22 -15.09
CA LEU A 504 16.26 -11.10 -13.82
C LEU A 504 15.27 -12.25 -13.62
N ILE A 505 14.42 -12.51 -14.62
CA ILE A 505 13.43 -13.62 -14.58
C ILE A 505 14.13 -14.96 -14.35
N THR A 506 15.24 -15.22 -15.05
CA THR A 506 16.00 -16.46 -14.92
C THR A 506 16.69 -16.55 -13.56
N ALA A 507 17.22 -15.45 -13.03
CA ALA A 507 17.86 -15.42 -11.73
C ALA A 507 16.86 -15.71 -10.60
N PHE A 508 15.69 -15.08 -10.62
CA PHE A 508 14.65 -15.28 -9.60
C PHE A 508 14.04 -16.68 -9.65
N GLY A 509 13.88 -17.23 -10.86
CA GLY A 509 13.31 -18.56 -11.09
C GLY A 509 11.78 -18.63 -11.09
N THR A 510 11.10 -17.55 -10.69
CA THR A 510 9.63 -17.49 -10.48
C THR A 510 8.80 -17.46 -11.77
N GLY A 511 9.40 -17.12 -12.91
CA GLY A 511 8.64 -16.74 -14.10
C GLY A 511 8.14 -15.27 -14.00
N ILE A 512 7.14 -14.94 -14.83
CA ILE A 512 6.60 -13.57 -14.96
C ILE A 512 5.15 -13.62 -15.44
N GLY A 513 4.27 -12.73 -14.97
CA GLY A 513 2.86 -12.64 -15.34
C GLY A 513 2.10 -13.93 -14.98
N GLU A 514 1.35 -14.51 -15.91
CA GLU A 514 0.59 -15.76 -15.69
C GLU A 514 1.47 -16.98 -15.36
N ASP A 515 2.73 -16.98 -15.79
CA ASP A 515 3.69 -18.06 -15.49
C ASP A 515 4.39 -17.86 -14.15
N PHE A 516 4.02 -16.82 -13.38
CA PHE A 516 4.64 -16.51 -12.10
C PHE A 516 4.29 -17.56 -11.03
N ASP A 517 5.30 -18.09 -10.38
CA ASP A 517 5.16 -19.09 -9.33
C ASP A 517 6.14 -18.81 -8.19
N ILE A 518 5.64 -18.26 -7.10
CA ILE A 518 6.43 -17.86 -5.93
C ILE A 518 7.16 -19.06 -5.30
N SER A 519 6.62 -20.28 -5.41
CA SER A 519 7.24 -21.48 -4.85
C SER A 519 8.59 -21.82 -5.49
N LYS A 520 8.86 -21.25 -6.66
CA LYS A 520 10.12 -21.41 -7.39
C LYS A 520 11.15 -20.32 -7.11
N LEU A 521 10.83 -19.41 -6.20
CA LEU A 521 11.74 -18.32 -5.83
C LEU A 521 13.03 -18.91 -5.26
N ARG A 522 14.16 -18.43 -5.79
CA ARG A 522 15.50 -18.95 -5.45
C ARG A 522 16.14 -18.19 -4.30
N TYR A 523 15.67 -17.00 -3.98
CA TYR A 523 16.26 -16.11 -2.97
C TYR A 523 15.18 -15.55 -2.05
N GLY A 524 15.35 -15.67 -0.75
CA GLY A 524 14.43 -15.12 0.25
C GLY A 524 14.37 -13.60 0.25
N LYS A 525 15.47 -12.95 -0.21
CA LYS A 525 15.52 -11.49 -0.38
C LYS A 525 16.05 -11.10 -1.75
N ILE A 526 15.39 -10.14 -2.38
CA ILE A 526 15.80 -9.46 -3.59
C ILE A 526 16.16 -8.03 -3.19
N VAL A 527 17.44 -7.69 -3.24
CA VAL A 527 17.97 -6.41 -2.77
C VAL A 527 18.38 -5.56 -3.98
N ILE A 528 17.72 -4.42 -4.15
CA ILE A 528 18.08 -3.42 -5.16
C ILE A 528 19.19 -2.56 -4.56
N MET A 529 20.35 -2.54 -5.21
CA MET A 529 21.52 -1.80 -4.80
C MET A 529 21.97 -0.87 -5.93
N ALA A 530 21.48 0.35 -5.90
CA ALA A 530 21.73 1.41 -6.88
C ALA A 530 22.45 2.59 -6.22
N ASP A 531 23.11 3.41 -7.04
CA ASP A 531 23.77 4.63 -6.60
C ASP A 531 22.75 5.62 -6.00
N ALA A 532 23.20 6.48 -5.10
CA ALA A 532 22.33 7.47 -4.44
C ALA A 532 21.94 8.65 -5.36
N ASP A 533 22.47 8.71 -6.57
CA ASP A 533 22.21 9.77 -7.54
C ASP A 533 20.87 9.60 -8.28
N VAL A 534 20.52 10.58 -9.12
CA VAL A 534 19.25 10.59 -9.88
C VAL A 534 19.14 9.43 -10.87
N ASP A 535 20.25 8.94 -11.42
CA ASP A 535 20.25 7.82 -12.36
C ASP A 535 20.02 6.49 -11.63
N GLY A 536 20.67 6.29 -10.48
CA GLY A 536 20.45 5.12 -9.63
C GLY A 536 19.02 5.03 -9.09
N GLN A 537 18.46 6.16 -8.64
CA GLN A 537 17.05 6.21 -8.22
C GLN A 537 16.09 5.88 -9.37
N HIS A 538 16.40 6.33 -10.59
CA HIS A 538 15.61 5.95 -11.77
C HIS A 538 15.74 4.46 -12.10
N ILE A 539 16.90 3.86 -11.96
CA ILE A 539 17.10 2.41 -12.14
C ILE A 539 16.31 1.63 -11.09
N ALA A 540 16.37 2.04 -9.84
CA ALA A 540 15.57 1.44 -8.76
C ALA A 540 14.06 1.52 -9.07
N THR A 541 13.56 2.67 -9.52
CA THR A 541 12.16 2.86 -9.90
C THR A 541 11.76 1.98 -11.09
N LEU A 542 12.62 1.81 -12.10
CA LEU A 542 12.38 0.90 -13.23
C LEU A 542 12.28 -0.57 -12.78
N LEU A 543 13.14 -0.99 -11.86
CA LEU A 543 13.11 -2.35 -11.27
C LEU A 543 11.83 -2.54 -10.47
N LEU A 544 11.47 -1.60 -9.62
CA LEU A 544 10.22 -1.64 -8.85
C LEU A 544 8.99 -1.68 -9.77
N THR A 545 8.99 -0.92 -10.88
CA THR A 545 7.92 -0.97 -11.89
C THR A 545 7.79 -2.37 -12.49
N LEU A 546 8.91 -3.03 -12.82
CA LEU A 546 8.90 -4.41 -13.32
C LEU A 546 8.33 -5.39 -12.28
N LEU A 547 8.75 -5.28 -11.02
CA LEU A 547 8.29 -6.14 -9.94
C LEU A 547 6.80 -5.91 -9.68
N PHE A 548 6.36 -4.66 -9.59
CA PHE A 548 4.97 -4.30 -9.35
C PHE A 548 4.03 -4.77 -10.47
N ARG A 549 4.39 -4.54 -11.73
CA ARG A 549 3.52 -4.87 -12.87
C ARG A 549 3.44 -6.35 -13.19
N TYR A 550 4.52 -7.11 -12.99
CA TYR A 550 4.61 -8.49 -13.49
C TYR A 550 5.04 -9.53 -12.47
N MET A 551 5.50 -9.13 -11.29
CA MET A 551 5.98 -10.02 -10.23
C MET A 551 5.53 -9.53 -8.84
N ARG A 552 4.33 -8.96 -8.78
CA ARG A 552 3.77 -8.32 -7.58
C ARG A 552 3.84 -9.16 -6.30
N PRO A 553 3.64 -10.50 -6.32
CA PRO A 553 3.79 -11.32 -5.12
C PRO A 553 5.19 -11.27 -4.47
N LEU A 554 6.24 -10.81 -5.18
CA LEU A 554 7.56 -10.58 -4.57
C LEU A 554 7.59 -9.38 -3.63
N ILE A 555 6.74 -8.39 -3.87
CA ILE A 555 6.58 -7.23 -2.98
C ILE A 555 5.64 -7.60 -1.83
N GLU A 556 4.48 -8.15 -2.13
CA GLU A 556 3.45 -8.55 -1.16
C GLU A 556 3.97 -9.61 -0.17
N GLY A 557 4.79 -10.56 -0.64
CA GLY A 557 5.45 -11.56 0.19
C GLY A 557 6.64 -11.05 1.00
N GLY A 558 6.96 -9.74 0.90
CA GLY A 558 8.04 -9.13 1.66
C GLY A 558 9.45 -9.52 1.22
N HIS A 559 9.63 -9.94 -0.03
CA HIS A 559 10.92 -10.38 -0.58
C HIS A 559 11.76 -9.25 -1.18
N THR A 560 11.19 -8.05 -1.36
CA THR A 560 11.85 -6.94 -2.07
C THR A 560 12.39 -5.90 -1.09
N PHE A 561 13.67 -5.53 -1.26
CA PHE A 561 14.37 -4.58 -0.41
C PHE A 561 15.18 -3.59 -1.25
N ILE A 562 15.42 -2.41 -0.69
CA ILE A 562 16.37 -1.41 -1.21
C ILE A 562 17.52 -1.32 -0.20
N ALA A 563 18.74 -1.47 -0.67
CA ALA A 563 19.92 -1.25 0.15
C ALA A 563 20.15 0.25 0.37
N MET A 564 20.51 0.62 1.59
CA MET A 564 20.79 1.99 2.00
C MET A 564 22.28 2.13 2.31
N PRO A 565 23.12 2.41 1.31
CA PRO A 565 24.53 2.66 1.56
C PRO A 565 24.73 4.00 2.28
N PRO A 566 25.83 4.18 3.06
CA PRO A 566 26.13 5.45 3.70
C PRO A 566 26.52 6.51 2.66
N LEU A 567 26.20 7.78 2.94
CA LEU A 567 26.60 8.94 2.14
C LEU A 567 27.99 9.45 2.51
N TYR A 568 28.40 9.24 3.76
CA TYR A 568 29.65 9.77 4.28
C TYR A 568 30.44 8.73 5.06
N ARG A 569 31.78 8.84 4.95
CA ARG A 569 32.74 8.19 5.83
C ARG A 569 33.55 9.25 6.55
N ILE A 570 33.56 9.17 7.89
CA ILE A 570 34.34 10.05 8.77
C ILE A 570 35.59 9.29 9.22
N LYS A 571 36.77 9.76 8.78
CA LYS A 571 38.04 9.12 9.07
C LYS A 571 38.68 9.80 10.28
N TRP A 572 38.65 9.13 11.41
CA TRP A 572 39.36 9.60 12.60
C TRP A 572 40.80 9.17 12.57
N THR A 573 41.72 10.00 13.11
CA THR A 573 43.16 9.65 13.21
C THR A 573 43.45 8.82 14.47
N ASN A 574 42.61 8.87 15.46
CA ASN A 574 42.77 8.27 16.76
C ASN A 574 41.56 7.41 17.24
N ALA A 575 40.68 7.05 16.30
CA ALA A 575 39.56 6.15 16.49
C ALA A 575 39.23 5.42 15.18
N GLU A 576 38.38 4.42 15.24
CA GLU A 576 37.79 3.78 14.06
C GLU A 576 36.98 4.77 13.28
N HIS A 577 36.86 4.56 11.96
CA HIS A 577 36.01 5.39 11.13
C HIS A 577 34.54 5.10 11.38
N GLU A 578 33.74 6.11 11.14
CA GLU A 578 32.28 6.04 11.28
C GLU A 578 31.63 6.38 9.94
N PHE A 579 30.45 5.82 9.74
CA PHE A 579 29.66 6.07 8.54
C PHE A 579 28.41 6.87 8.91
N ALA A 580 27.98 7.77 8.02
CA ALA A 580 26.76 8.55 8.18
C ALA A 580 25.88 8.42 6.95
N TYR A 581 24.58 8.29 7.18
CA TYR A 581 23.57 8.05 6.16
C TYR A 581 22.79 9.33 5.81
N SER A 582 23.05 10.43 6.51
CA SER A 582 22.47 11.76 6.24
C SER A 582 23.45 12.87 6.63
N ASP A 583 23.19 14.10 6.13
CA ASP A 583 23.93 15.29 6.54
C ASP A 583 23.81 15.55 8.05
N LYS A 584 22.61 15.37 8.59
CA LYS A 584 22.33 15.54 10.02
C LYS A 584 23.15 14.57 10.85
N GLU A 585 23.13 13.29 10.51
CA GLU A 585 23.91 12.25 11.23
C GLU A 585 25.42 12.52 11.14
N ARG A 586 25.92 12.94 9.96
CA ARG A 586 27.32 13.38 9.82
C ARG A 586 27.68 14.48 10.83
N ASP A 587 26.84 15.51 10.91
CA ASP A 587 27.09 16.66 11.78
C ASP A 587 27.00 16.29 13.27
N GLU A 588 26.09 15.38 13.63
CA GLU A 588 25.98 14.81 14.98
C GLU A 588 27.21 13.97 15.33
N LEU A 589 27.67 13.09 14.45
CA LEU A 589 28.89 12.28 14.65
C LEU A 589 30.13 13.16 14.76
N LEU A 590 30.24 14.24 13.97
CA LEU A 590 31.35 15.20 14.08
C LEU A 590 31.33 15.94 15.42
N ALA A 591 30.16 16.35 15.91
CA ALA A 591 30.00 17.02 17.21
C ALA A 591 30.36 16.06 18.36
N ALA A 592 29.85 14.81 18.31
CA ALA A 592 30.16 13.77 19.29
C ALA A 592 31.66 13.40 19.29
N GLY A 593 32.26 13.29 18.10
CA GLY A 593 33.68 13.03 17.93
C GLY A 593 34.56 14.14 18.53
N ALA A 594 34.19 15.41 18.30
CA ALA A 594 34.89 16.56 18.88
C ALA A 594 34.80 16.55 20.42
N ALA A 595 33.61 16.25 20.98
CA ALA A 595 33.43 16.11 22.43
C ALA A 595 34.26 14.97 23.05
N ALA A 596 34.46 13.88 22.28
CA ALA A 596 35.27 12.72 22.65
C ALA A 596 36.78 12.90 22.34
N ASN A 597 37.24 14.10 21.97
CA ASN A 597 38.62 14.41 21.54
C ASN A 597 39.12 13.56 20.35
N ARG A 598 38.22 13.11 19.48
CA ARG A 598 38.57 12.50 18.21
C ARG A 598 39.12 13.56 17.23
N ARG A 599 40.05 13.19 16.38
CA ARG A 599 40.74 14.14 15.51
C ARG A 599 40.58 13.72 14.05
N LEU A 600 40.16 14.65 13.22
CA LEU A 600 40.17 14.48 11.78
C LEU A 600 41.57 14.69 11.22
N PRO A 601 41.97 13.97 10.18
CA PRO A 601 43.19 14.31 9.40
C PRO A 601 43.06 15.70 8.78
N LYS A 602 44.21 16.32 8.47
CA LYS A 602 44.23 17.69 7.92
C LYS A 602 43.57 17.79 6.54
N GLU A 603 43.57 16.69 5.79
CA GLU A 603 42.97 16.58 4.45
C GLU A 603 42.21 15.25 4.37
N GLY A 604 41.07 15.23 3.69
CA GLY A 604 40.32 14.01 3.41
C GLY A 604 39.66 13.33 4.64
N GLY A 605 39.45 14.07 5.73
CA GLY A 605 38.84 13.53 6.97
C GLY A 605 37.39 13.12 6.81
N ILE A 606 36.67 13.75 5.88
CA ILE A 606 35.29 13.39 5.54
C ILE A 606 35.28 13.01 4.07
N GLN A 607 34.92 11.81 3.76
CA GLN A 607 34.75 11.31 2.40
C GLN A 607 33.27 11.23 2.11
N ARG A 608 32.77 11.87 1.04
CA ARG A 608 31.43 11.70 0.51
C ARG A 608 31.46 10.64 -0.58
N TYR A 609 30.59 9.64 -0.48
CA TYR A 609 30.41 8.65 -1.53
C TYR A 609 29.37 9.16 -2.54
N LYS A 610 29.72 9.21 -3.82
CA LYS A 610 28.81 9.57 -4.91
C LYS A 610 28.15 8.37 -5.57
N GLY A 611 28.78 7.20 -5.44
CA GLY A 611 28.25 5.95 -5.95
C GLY A 611 28.96 4.75 -5.33
N LEU A 612 28.32 3.60 -5.44
CA LEU A 612 28.78 2.31 -4.91
C LEU A 612 30.15 1.89 -5.50
N GLY A 613 30.45 2.34 -6.71
CA GLY A 613 31.71 2.07 -7.38
C GLY A 613 32.94 2.76 -6.76
N GLU A 614 32.73 3.70 -5.82
CA GLU A 614 33.81 4.36 -5.05
C GLU A 614 34.19 3.56 -3.78
N MET A 615 33.34 2.57 -3.38
CA MET A 615 33.61 1.69 -2.26
C MET A 615 34.46 0.50 -2.70
N ASN A 616 35.48 0.17 -1.90
CA ASN A 616 36.16 -1.10 -2.06
C ASN A 616 35.33 -2.26 -1.52
N ASP A 617 35.78 -3.49 -1.74
CA ASP A 617 35.09 -4.72 -1.38
C ASP A 617 34.74 -4.79 0.12
N HIS A 618 35.68 -4.37 0.97
CA HIS A 618 35.53 -4.39 2.43
C HIS A 618 34.53 -3.31 2.90
N GLU A 619 34.63 -2.09 2.36
CA GLU A 619 33.71 -1.00 2.70
C GLU A 619 32.28 -1.33 2.30
N LEU A 620 32.10 -1.92 1.11
CA LEU A 620 30.78 -2.32 0.62
C LEU A 620 30.18 -3.46 1.45
N TRP A 621 31.02 -4.41 1.90
CA TRP A 621 30.59 -5.45 2.83
C TRP A 621 30.13 -4.83 4.14
N GLU A 622 31.02 -4.12 4.83
CA GLU A 622 30.82 -3.58 6.18
C GLU A 622 29.58 -2.68 6.29
N THR A 623 29.28 -1.91 5.24
CA THR A 623 28.22 -0.89 5.29
C THR A 623 26.90 -1.32 4.68
N THR A 624 26.93 -2.22 3.67
CA THR A 624 25.77 -2.42 2.80
C THR A 624 25.38 -3.90 2.63
N MET A 625 26.32 -4.83 2.82
CA MET A 625 26.07 -6.25 2.53
C MET A 625 26.08 -7.13 3.77
N ASP A 626 26.79 -6.76 4.85
CA ASP A 626 26.85 -7.51 6.08
C ASP A 626 25.48 -7.54 6.76
N PRO A 627 24.89 -8.73 6.97
CA PRO A 627 23.56 -8.85 7.60
C PRO A 627 23.45 -8.25 9.00
N GLU A 628 24.58 -8.13 9.74
CA GLU A 628 24.60 -7.61 11.10
C GLU A 628 24.61 -6.07 11.17
N HIS A 629 25.14 -5.39 10.12
CA HIS A 629 25.38 -3.94 10.17
C HIS A 629 24.63 -3.13 9.10
N ARG A 630 24.22 -3.78 8.00
CA ARG A 630 23.57 -3.10 6.86
C ARG A 630 22.17 -2.58 7.19
N ILE A 631 21.77 -1.53 6.49
CA ILE A 631 20.41 -1.01 6.51
C ILE A 631 19.71 -1.42 5.21
N LEU A 632 18.63 -2.18 5.33
CA LEU A 632 17.73 -2.52 4.21
C LEU A 632 16.36 -1.93 4.45
N LYS A 633 15.86 -1.18 3.49
CA LYS A 633 14.47 -0.70 3.47
C LYS A 633 13.62 -1.74 2.75
N GLN A 634 12.70 -2.40 3.47
CA GLN A 634 11.73 -3.29 2.85
C GLN A 634 10.74 -2.48 2.01
N VAL A 635 10.47 -2.95 0.80
CA VAL A 635 9.42 -2.37 -0.05
C VAL A 635 8.10 -3.00 0.34
N THR A 636 7.18 -2.19 0.79
CA THR A 636 5.81 -2.58 1.15
C THR A 636 4.83 -2.03 0.13
N LEU A 637 3.68 -2.65 0.03
CA LEU A 637 2.57 -2.20 -0.80
C LEU A 637 1.40 -1.93 0.14
N ASP A 638 1.28 -0.68 0.56
CA ASP A 638 0.26 -0.30 1.53
C ASP A 638 -1.11 -0.16 0.87
N GLU A 639 -1.18 0.52 -0.28
CA GLU A 639 -2.37 0.62 -1.11
C GLU A 639 -2.04 0.38 -2.59
N ALA A 640 -2.68 -0.62 -3.18
CA ALA A 640 -2.39 -1.01 -4.56
C ALA A 640 -2.84 0.05 -5.59
N ALA A 641 -3.90 0.79 -5.29
CA ALA A 641 -4.40 1.85 -6.14
C ALA A 641 -3.42 3.03 -6.18
N ASP A 642 -2.93 3.46 -5.03
CA ASP A 642 -1.97 4.56 -4.92
C ASP A 642 -0.62 4.21 -5.54
N ALA A 643 -0.19 2.95 -5.37
CA ALA A 643 1.01 2.46 -6.04
C ALA A 643 0.82 2.41 -7.57
N ASP A 644 -0.34 1.98 -8.07
CA ASP A 644 -0.66 1.96 -9.49
C ASP A 644 -0.64 3.38 -10.08
N GLU A 645 -1.28 4.33 -9.40
CA GLU A 645 -1.26 5.74 -9.79
C GLU A 645 0.17 6.30 -9.77
N THR A 646 0.92 6.06 -8.70
CA THR A 646 2.30 6.53 -8.55
C THR A 646 3.19 6.01 -9.67
N PHE A 647 3.15 4.71 -9.99
CA PHE A 647 3.91 4.16 -11.11
C PHE A 647 3.43 4.72 -12.46
N THR A 648 2.13 4.92 -12.65
CA THR A 648 1.58 5.53 -13.86
C THR A 648 2.05 6.98 -14.03
N ILE A 649 2.08 7.78 -12.96
CA ILE A 649 2.58 9.16 -12.99
C ILE A 649 4.09 9.19 -13.25
N LEU A 650 4.86 8.44 -12.48
CA LEU A 650 6.32 8.48 -12.54
C LEU A 650 6.87 7.87 -13.84
N MET A 651 6.28 6.78 -14.30
CA MET A 651 6.82 5.95 -15.39
C MET A 651 6.00 6.01 -16.68
N GLY A 652 4.77 6.56 -16.64
CA GLY A 652 3.89 6.76 -17.79
C GLY A 652 4.33 7.87 -18.74
N ASP A 653 3.46 8.28 -19.65
CA ASP A 653 3.76 9.24 -20.71
C ASP A 653 3.52 10.70 -20.33
N ASP A 654 2.82 10.97 -19.21
CA ASP A 654 2.49 12.31 -18.76
C ASP A 654 3.68 13.00 -18.06
N VAL A 655 4.33 13.89 -18.81
CA VAL A 655 5.48 14.65 -18.30
C VAL A 655 5.07 15.72 -17.31
N ASP A 656 3.92 16.34 -17.48
CA ASP A 656 3.48 17.48 -16.66
C ASP A 656 3.00 17.00 -15.30
N ARG A 657 2.21 15.91 -15.23
CA ARG A 657 1.86 15.27 -13.95
C ARG A 657 3.09 14.77 -13.20
N ARG A 658 4.05 14.16 -13.90
CA ARG A 658 5.30 13.72 -13.30
C ARG A 658 6.08 14.89 -12.71
N ARG A 659 6.19 16.00 -13.45
CA ARG A 659 6.87 17.20 -12.97
C ARG A 659 6.19 17.75 -11.71
N THR A 660 4.88 17.87 -11.73
CA THR A 660 4.10 18.34 -10.59
C THR A 660 4.27 17.42 -9.38
N PHE A 661 4.22 16.10 -9.57
CA PHE A 661 4.44 15.11 -8.51
C PHE A 661 5.84 15.27 -7.88
N ILE A 662 6.90 15.35 -8.72
CA ILE A 662 8.28 15.50 -8.24
C ILE A 662 8.44 16.83 -7.49
N GLN A 663 7.88 17.93 -7.99
CA GLN A 663 7.96 19.24 -7.33
C GLN A 663 7.25 19.25 -5.98
N ARG A 664 6.09 18.62 -5.87
CA ARG A 664 5.35 18.54 -4.61
C ARG A 664 6.08 17.73 -3.53
N ASN A 665 6.69 16.62 -3.93
CA ASN A 665 7.37 15.71 -3.02
C ASN A 665 8.89 15.99 -2.91
N ALA A 666 9.37 17.12 -3.44
CA ALA A 666 10.81 17.45 -3.43
C ALA A 666 11.37 17.64 -2.02
N THR A 667 10.55 18.12 -1.07
CA THR A 667 10.92 18.30 0.33
C THR A 667 11.07 17.00 1.11
N ASP A 668 10.46 15.90 0.63
CA ASP A 668 10.46 14.60 1.29
C ASP A 668 11.66 13.75 0.91
N VAL A 669 12.45 14.20 -0.05
CA VAL A 669 13.65 13.50 -0.54
C VAL A 669 14.78 13.61 0.48
N ARG A 670 15.06 12.52 1.20
CA ARG A 670 16.07 12.48 2.29
C ARG A 670 17.41 11.89 1.87
N PHE A 671 17.49 11.15 0.77
CA PHE A 671 18.63 10.30 0.40
C PHE A 671 19.08 10.50 -1.05
N LEU A 672 18.83 11.65 -1.67
CA LEU A 672 19.24 11.96 -3.02
C LEU A 672 20.50 12.82 -2.98
N ASP A 673 21.55 12.38 -3.67
CA ASP A 673 22.73 13.20 -3.96
C ASP A 673 22.47 14.02 -5.24
N ILE A 674 22.31 15.34 -5.07
CA ILE A 674 22.05 16.30 -6.16
C ILE A 674 23.35 16.99 -6.55
#